data_6211c14accab3cd5b4576746f078c408
#
_entry.id   6211c14accab3cd5b4576746f078c408
#
_cell.length_a   1.000
_cell.length_b   1.000
_cell.length_c   1.000
_cell.angle_alpha   90.00
_cell.angle_beta   90.00
_cell.angle_gamma   90.00
#
_symmetry.space_group_name_H-M   'P 1'
#
loop_
_entity.id
_entity.type
_entity.pdbx_description
1 polymer ?
#
loop_
_entity_poly.entity_id
_entity_poly.type
_entity_poly.pdbx_seq_one_letter_code
_entity_poly.pdbx_strand_id
1 'polypeptide(L)'
;MEIILTHEHADFDAVASLLAAYKLNIEAIPVLPSNIRANVREFLTLYQNGLPFVAWDDFNEGAQVERITLTDTTRTLSVRHLRDNLPTLIVDHHPLKRDLRPHEVWAGDDVGAATTLLVERIRERKITITSLEATLLALGIYADTGNFTYGGTNSRDIRAAAWLLEQGANLDTVQRFLNNPLNQEQQQLLEQLMEGIDSRSVQGYDVSVCQARADKVISSINSVVAVLRDILDADALIVLVSMPNHLQLIARSTTDAIHVGQLAKQFGGGGHPRASAAAIHEAQPAPTAETIWRYLHEHVQPAVRIAHLMSFGQVQTVDVDERINDVIARMRRIGHEGYPVLKDGQVVGLLTLRSADRALEHGLKEATVREVMDSGQIHLHSDDAVSLLEEIMVESGWGQIPIVDDAHQLIGIVTRTDLIKHWAQTHPTTTFTEPTLDLQTVEAVLDRQHIQLIVQIAKVAHEQKIYMYMVGGIVRDLLLKRPNFDIDFVIEGDAIAFVTHLQQTFGGRIHPYPPFGTATWRLDDTVASVWGLTLDALPEHLDFATARSELYEHPTALPTVYNSGIKLDLRRRDFTVNTLAVQLSPQRFMWQIIDFYGGLADLDARLIRVLHSLSFIDDPTRILRAVRFSERLHFTIEPRTIELLQTALPMLKRITGERLQNELTSILQEPNVVRILLKLEALGVLRHIHPHWHITPEIQRVFDRFNAGEYPDWGADQLALRWHLLFALVPHQHISTLAQQLLIGSQRMTAIEQTARLIQSPSLFTDPDNAPSVIVAELEQVTVETRLALWLWLDDDRSRQHLEQYHNTWQHLKPTVDGHTLKKRGLSPGPQYRMILSRLRDAWLDGLIYNEQQESELLDGIIAEVYNDEHTG
;
A
#
# COMPACT_ATOMS: atom_id res chain seq x y z
N MET A 1 43.39 -18.62 -35.21
CA MET A 1 43.30 -17.43 -34.33
C MET A 1 41.89 -16.93 -34.30
N GLU A 2 41.47 -16.24 -33.19
CA GLU A 2 40.16 -15.59 -33.09
C GLU A 2 40.29 -14.08 -33.33
N ILE A 3 39.28 -13.49 -33.99
CA ILE A 3 39.20 -12.05 -34.20
C ILE A 3 37.88 -11.51 -33.61
N ILE A 4 37.92 -10.28 -33.12
CA ILE A 4 36.76 -9.57 -32.64
C ILE A 4 36.46 -8.42 -33.58
N LEU A 5 35.23 -8.35 -34.06
CA LEU A 5 34.75 -7.37 -35.03
C LEU A 5 33.51 -6.65 -34.55
N THR A 6 33.30 -5.43 -35.03
CA THR A 6 32.09 -4.65 -34.85
C THR A 6 31.61 -4.06 -36.17
N HIS A 7 30.59 -3.19 -36.17
CA HIS A 7 30.03 -2.60 -37.40
C HIS A 7 30.89 -1.46 -37.96
N GLU A 8 30.72 -1.16 -39.22
CA GLU A 8 31.24 0.06 -39.84
C GLU A 8 30.62 1.30 -39.18
N HIS A 9 31.37 2.43 -39.20
CA HIS A 9 31.01 3.64 -38.49
C HIS A 9 30.89 3.46 -36.97
N ALA A 10 31.81 2.66 -36.41
CA ALA A 10 31.83 2.31 -35.01
C ALA A 10 31.74 3.56 -34.10
N ASP A 11 30.83 3.50 -33.16
CA ASP A 11 30.65 4.46 -32.08
C ASP A 11 31.35 3.99 -30.83
N PHE A 12 31.03 4.66 -29.68
CA PHE A 12 31.65 4.28 -28.42
C PHE A 12 31.19 2.94 -27.91
N ASP A 13 29.92 2.51 -28.11
CA ASP A 13 29.51 1.19 -27.70
C ASP A 13 30.17 0.08 -28.50
N ALA A 14 30.27 0.28 -29.80
CA ALA A 14 30.98 -0.63 -30.71
C ALA A 14 32.45 -0.83 -30.30
N VAL A 15 33.19 0.27 -30.01
CA VAL A 15 34.62 0.18 -29.64
C VAL A 15 34.81 -0.29 -28.20
N ALA A 16 33.97 0.11 -27.29
CA ALA A 16 34.00 -0.36 -25.91
C ALA A 16 33.70 -1.87 -25.84
N SER A 17 32.74 -2.35 -26.62
CA SER A 17 32.40 -3.77 -26.67
C SER A 17 33.51 -4.62 -27.30
N LEU A 18 34.27 -4.09 -28.31
CA LEU A 18 35.52 -4.72 -28.78
C LEU A 18 36.53 -4.89 -27.64
N LEU A 19 36.80 -3.84 -26.86
CA LEU A 19 37.68 -3.90 -25.70
C LEU A 19 37.20 -4.93 -24.67
N ALA A 20 35.92 -4.90 -24.32
CA ALA A 20 35.34 -5.79 -23.31
C ALA A 20 35.45 -7.27 -23.77
N ALA A 21 35.18 -7.57 -25.03
CA ALA A 21 35.32 -8.91 -25.57
C ALA A 21 36.80 -9.36 -25.58
N TYR A 22 37.75 -8.48 -25.89
CA TYR A 22 39.17 -8.74 -25.77
C TYR A 22 39.55 -9.06 -24.29
N LYS A 23 39.07 -8.31 -23.34
CA LYS A 23 39.33 -8.58 -21.91
C LYS A 23 38.81 -9.95 -21.47
N LEU A 24 37.74 -10.44 -22.09
CA LEU A 24 37.18 -11.78 -21.82
C LEU A 24 37.99 -12.89 -22.51
N ASN A 25 38.69 -12.58 -23.60
CA ASN A 25 39.56 -13.47 -24.35
C ASN A 25 40.75 -12.72 -24.91
N ILE A 26 41.83 -12.65 -24.13
CA ILE A 26 43.07 -11.91 -24.47
C ILE A 26 43.88 -12.48 -25.65
N GLU A 27 43.56 -13.70 -26.07
CA GLU A 27 44.16 -14.32 -27.24
C GLU A 27 43.50 -13.90 -28.58
N ALA A 28 42.33 -13.30 -28.51
CA ALA A 28 41.60 -12.78 -29.65
C ALA A 28 42.11 -11.39 -30.05
N ILE A 29 42.06 -11.05 -31.32
CA ILE A 29 42.54 -9.77 -31.86
C ILE A 29 41.34 -8.83 -32.07
N PRO A 30 41.22 -7.71 -31.30
CA PRO A 30 40.18 -6.70 -31.52
C PRO A 30 40.55 -5.78 -32.69
N VAL A 31 39.79 -5.90 -33.76
CA VAL A 31 40.08 -5.20 -35.03
C VAL A 31 39.13 -4.01 -35.18
N LEU A 32 39.68 -2.80 -35.29
CA LEU A 32 38.92 -1.59 -35.57
C LEU A 32 38.53 -1.52 -37.06
N PRO A 33 37.25 -1.17 -37.35
CA PRO A 33 36.86 -0.95 -38.75
C PRO A 33 37.53 0.29 -39.36
N SER A 34 37.62 0.35 -40.69
CA SER A 34 38.22 1.50 -41.38
C SER A 34 37.46 2.81 -41.15
N ASN A 35 36.17 2.73 -40.91
CA ASN A 35 35.31 3.87 -40.62
C ASN A 35 34.87 3.89 -39.16
N ILE A 36 35.33 4.90 -38.44
CA ILE A 36 34.93 5.17 -37.04
C ILE A 36 34.39 6.59 -36.90
N ARG A 37 33.44 6.82 -35.97
CA ARG A 37 32.88 8.17 -35.73
C ARG A 37 33.98 9.15 -35.31
N ALA A 38 33.77 10.46 -35.60
CA ALA A 38 34.75 11.50 -35.33
C ALA A 38 35.19 11.60 -33.86
N ASN A 39 34.25 11.55 -32.95
CA ASN A 39 34.53 11.61 -31.52
C ASN A 39 35.27 10.37 -30.99
N VAL A 40 35.00 9.19 -31.53
CA VAL A 40 35.73 7.95 -31.24
C VAL A 40 37.16 8.05 -31.78
N ARG A 41 37.31 8.59 -32.98
CA ARG A 41 38.64 8.81 -33.58
C ARG A 41 39.47 9.78 -32.75
N GLU A 42 38.87 10.85 -32.26
CA GLU A 42 39.55 11.80 -31.37
C GLU A 42 40.03 11.12 -30.10
N PHE A 43 39.17 10.32 -29.47
CA PHE A 43 39.50 9.54 -28.25
C PHE A 43 40.67 8.59 -28.53
N LEU A 44 40.60 7.81 -29.59
CA LEU A 44 41.66 6.87 -29.98
C LEU A 44 42.96 7.57 -30.29
N THR A 45 42.92 8.71 -30.95
CA THR A 45 44.15 9.51 -31.26
C THR A 45 44.87 9.89 -29.97
N LEU A 46 44.18 10.17 -28.87
CA LEU A 46 44.80 10.55 -27.61
C LEU A 46 45.22 9.34 -26.77
N TYR A 47 44.50 8.24 -26.83
CA TYR A 47 44.62 7.15 -25.85
C TYR A 47 44.97 5.77 -26.45
N GLN A 48 45.14 5.64 -27.79
CA GLN A 48 45.35 4.35 -28.48
C GLN A 48 46.53 3.54 -27.93
N ASN A 49 47.63 4.20 -27.52
CA ASN A 49 48.81 3.50 -27.01
C ASN A 49 48.56 2.69 -25.73
N GLY A 50 47.45 2.95 -25.05
CA GLY A 50 47.03 2.20 -23.84
C GLY A 50 45.93 1.15 -24.09
N LEU A 51 45.56 0.89 -25.36
CA LEU A 51 44.46 0.04 -25.74
C LEU A 51 44.92 -1.04 -26.77
N PRO A 52 44.32 -2.23 -26.80
CA PRO A 52 44.81 -3.39 -27.55
C PRO A 52 44.37 -3.44 -29.01
N PHE A 53 43.83 -2.38 -29.58
CA PHE A 53 43.23 -2.38 -30.90
C PHE A 53 44.23 -2.46 -32.02
N VAL A 54 43.88 -3.24 -33.05
CA VAL A 54 44.61 -3.33 -34.32
C VAL A 54 43.75 -2.67 -35.40
N ALA A 55 44.33 -1.75 -36.17
CA ALA A 55 43.62 -1.15 -37.29
C ALA A 55 43.35 -2.18 -38.39
N TRP A 56 42.24 -2.02 -39.10
CA TRP A 56 41.89 -2.90 -40.22
C TRP A 56 42.99 -3.03 -41.26
N ASP A 57 43.63 -1.93 -41.63
CA ASP A 57 44.67 -1.85 -42.63
C ASP A 57 45.99 -2.51 -42.19
N ASP A 58 46.20 -2.64 -40.88
CA ASP A 58 47.37 -3.31 -40.29
C ASP A 58 47.10 -4.81 -40.00
N PHE A 59 45.88 -5.26 -40.16
CA PHE A 59 45.51 -6.65 -39.97
C PHE A 59 46.00 -7.49 -41.12
N ASN A 60 46.84 -8.50 -40.85
CA ASN A 60 47.46 -9.33 -41.88
C ASN A 60 46.44 -10.25 -42.58
N GLU A 61 46.07 -9.95 -43.82
CA GLU A 61 45.09 -10.70 -44.63
C GLU A 61 45.49 -12.20 -44.87
N GLY A 62 46.70 -12.59 -44.57
CA GLY A 62 47.15 -13.99 -44.66
C GLY A 62 46.95 -14.83 -43.42
N ALA A 63 46.42 -14.26 -42.36
CA ALA A 63 46.22 -14.94 -41.09
C ALA A 63 45.05 -15.95 -41.16
N GLN A 64 45.26 -17.17 -40.68
CA GLN A 64 44.19 -18.20 -40.60
C GLN A 64 43.24 -17.88 -39.44
N VAL A 65 42.12 -17.27 -39.77
CA VAL A 65 41.03 -17.05 -38.80
C VAL A 65 40.23 -18.34 -38.60
N GLU A 66 40.00 -18.73 -37.34
CA GLU A 66 39.29 -19.96 -36.94
C GLU A 66 37.97 -19.68 -36.25
N ARG A 67 37.85 -18.50 -35.63
CA ARG A 67 36.64 -18.06 -34.90
C ARG A 67 36.47 -16.54 -35.01
N ILE A 68 35.21 -16.10 -34.96
CA ILE A 68 34.83 -14.69 -34.97
C ILE A 68 33.96 -14.38 -33.77
N THR A 69 34.26 -13.29 -33.08
CA THR A 69 33.33 -12.68 -32.11
C THR A 69 32.85 -11.35 -32.72
N LEU A 70 31.52 -11.23 -32.89
CA LEU A 70 30.85 -9.99 -33.30
C LEU A 70 30.32 -9.28 -32.09
N THR A 71 30.61 -7.98 -31.97
CA THR A 71 30.10 -7.15 -30.86
C THR A 71 29.33 -5.97 -31.42
N ASP A 72 28.17 -5.65 -30.83
CA ASP A 72 27.30 -4.56 -31.23
C ASP A 72 26.89 -4.61 -32.72
N THR A 73 26.77 -5.82 -33.24
CA THR A 73 26.30 -6.05 -34.61
C THR A 73 25.90 -7.48 -34.86
N THR A 74 24.84 -7.67 -35.63
CA THR A 74 24.37 -8.98 -36.11
C THR A 74 24.88 -9.35 -37.49
N ARG A 75 25.65 -8.47 -38.15
CA ARG A 75 26.14 -8.67 -39.53
C ARG A 75 27.66 -8.73 -39.53
N THR A 76 28.17 -9.76 -40.15
CA THR A 76 29.60 -9.85 -40.46
C THR A 76 29.96 -8.77 -41.48
N LEU A 77 31.01 -8.03 -41.21
CA LEU A 77 31.62 -7.16 -42.26
C LEU A 77 31.97 -8.01 -43.48
N SER A 78 31.82 -7.44 -44.65
CA SER A 78 32.25 -8.08 -45.91
C SER A 78 33.79 -8.12 -45.96
N VAL A 79 34.36 -9.04 -45.19
CA VAL A 79 35.81 -9.25 -45.12
C VAL A 79 36.19 -10.11 -46.31
N ARG A 80 36.93 -9.55 -47.31
CA ARG A 80 37.50 -10.33 -48.38
C ARG A 80 38.41 -11.43 -47.78
N HIS A 81 38.19 -12.69 -48.14
CA HIS A 81 38.95 -13.88 -47.73
C HIS A 81 38.56 -14.56 -46.40
N LEU A 82 37.52 -14.13 -45.67
CA LEU A 82 36.97 -14.94 -44.59
C LEU A 82 36.09 -16.08 -45.13
N ARG A 83 36.22 -17.28 -44.55
CA ARG A 83 35.35 -18.42 -44.88
C ARG A 83 33.94 -18.18 -44.33
N ASP A 84 32.93 -18.49 -45.15
CA ASP A 84 31.51 -18.20 -44.78
C ASP A 84 30.95 -18.99 -43.58
N ASN A 85 31.67 -20.02 -43.11
CA ASN A 85 31.15 -20.94 -42.06
C ASN A 85 32.04 -20.98 -40.82
N LEU A 86 32.67 -19.91 -40.45
CA LEU A 86 33.49 -19.84 -39.23
C LEU A 86 32.57 -19.80 -37.97
N PRO A 87 32.94 -20.51 -36.90
CA PRO A 87 32.23 -20.38 -35.60
C PRO A 87 32.19 -18.94 -35.18
N THR A 88 30.99 -18.39 -35.02
CA THR A 88 30.75 -16.98 -34.76
C THR A 88 29.93 -16.81 -33.48
N LEU A 89 30.48 -16.06 -32.51
CA LEU A 89 29.77 -15.60 -31.34
C LEU A 89 29.25 -14.18 -31.59
N ILE A 90 27.96 -13.94 -31.39
CA ILE A 90 27.33 -12.62 -31.58
C ILE A 90 26.91 -12.10 -30.23
N VAL A 91 27.47 -10.95 -29.80
CA VAL A 91 27.12 -10.25 -28.59
C VAL A 91 26.53 -8.89 -28.96
N ASP A 92 25.20 -8.75 -28.80
CA ASP A 92 24.50 -7.56 -29.26
C ASP A 92 23.30 -7.31 -28.36
N HIS A 93 22.91 -6.07 -28.17
CA HIS A 93 21.73 -5.65 -27.42
C HIS A 93 20.51 -5.41 -28.31
N HIS A 94 20.74 -5.34 -29.64
CA HIS A 94 19.64 -5.20 -30.59
C HIS A 94 18.86 -6.51 -30.76
N PRO A 95 17.55 -6.49 -30.93
CA PRO A 95 16.78 -7.72 -31.13
C PRO A 95 17.18 -8.41 -32.43
N LEU A 96 17.42 -9.71 -32.36
CA LEU A 96 17.78 -10.51 -33.52
C LEU A 96 16.58 -10.62 -34.48
N LYS A 97 16.70 -10.05 -35.70
CA LYS A 97 15.63 -10.00 -36.71
C LYS A 97 15.73 -11.10 -37.76
N ARG A 98 16.61 -12.08 -37.61
CA ARG A 98 16.83 -13.19 -38.54
C ARG A 98 17.11 -14.49 -37.79
N ASP A 99 16.96 -15.62 -38.46
CA ASP A 99 17.38 -16.91 -37.91
C ASP A 99 18.91 -17.01 -37.84
N LEU A 100 19.40 -17.67 -36.79
CA LEU A 100 20.81 -17.97 -36.62
C LEU A 100 21.26 -19.03 -37.62
N ARG A 101 22.46 -18.88 -38.18
CA ARG A 101 23.10 -19.92 -39.00
C ARG A 101 23.66 -21.02 -38.06
N PRO A 102 23.87 -22.26 -38.56
CA PRO A 102 24.33 -23.37 -37.70
C PRO A 102 25.66 -23.15 -36.96
N HIS A 103 26.51 -22.25 -37.46
CA HIS A 103 27.79 -21.88 -36.85
C HIS A 103 27.78 -20.61 -36.02
N GLU A 104 26.61 -19.98 -35.86
CA GLU A 104 26.42 -18.77 -35.08
C GLU A 104 25.81 -19.07 -33.71
N VAL A 105 26.30 -18.42 -32.68
CA VAL A 105 25.80 -18.47 -31.32
C VAL A 105 25.41 -17.06 -30.90
N TRP A 106 24.16 -16.89 -30.46
CA TRP A 106 23.63 -15.64 -29.93
C TRP A 106 23.87 -15.52 -28.43
N ALA A 107 24.40 -14.40 -28.00
CA ALA A 107 24.67 -14.08 -26.60
C ALA A 107 24.22 -12.65 -26.27
N GLY A 108 23.13 -12.19 -26.88
CA GLY A 108 22.49 -10.88 -26.63
C GLY A 108 21.37 -10.97 -25.60
N ASP A 109 20.98 -9.79 -25.11
CA ASP A 109 19.89 -9.61 -24.17
C ASP A 109 19.36 -8.17 -24.26
N ASP A 110 18.21 -7.89 -23.65
CA ASP A 110 17.57 -6.56 -23.64
C ASP A 110 18.25 -5.65 -22.59
N VAL A 111 19.18 -4.83 -23.07
CA VAL A 111 19.93 -3.83 -22.29
C VAL A 111 20.18 -2.60 -23.17
N GLY A 112 20.56 -1.49 -22.56
CA GLY A 112 20.79 -0.22 -23.26
C GLY A 112 22.06 -0.16 -24.11
N ALA A 113 23.06 -1.03 -23.87
CA ALA A 113 24.32 -1.07 -24.61
C ALA A 113 24.90 -2.49 -24.66
N ALA A 114 25.53 -2.89 -25.79
CA ALA A 114 26.21 -4.18 -25.91
C ALA A 114 27.39 -4.29 -24.91
N THR A 115 28.04 -3.17 -24.61
CA THR A 115 29.09 -3.07 -23.59
C THR A 115 28.59 -3.54 -22.22
N THR A 116 27.36 -3.28 -21.84
CA THR A 116 26.74 -3.72 -20.55
C THR A 116 26.86 -5.22 -20.40
N LEU A 117 26.48 -6.01 -21.42
CA LEU A 117 26.54 -7.47 -21.39
C LEU A 117 27.95 -8.01 -21.15
N LEU A 118 28.92 -7.36 -21.72
CA LEU A 118 30.32 -7.77 -21.64
C LEU A 118 30.95 -7.34 -20.31
N VAL A 119 30.61 -6.16 -19.81
CA VAL A 119 31.04 -5.66 -18.50
C VAL A 119 30.51 -6.56 -17.37
N GLU A 120 29.27 -7.02 -17.44
CA GLU A 120 28.72 -7.99 -16.47
C GLU A 120 29.58 -9.27 -16.41
N ARG A 121 29.96 -9.80 -17.58
CA ARG A 121 30.84 -11.00 -17.67
C ARG A 121 32.23 -10.74 -17.13
N ILE A 122 32.82 -9.54 -17.39
CA ILE A 122 34.12 -9.13 -16.84
C ILE A 122 34.06 -9.12 -15.32
N ARG A 123 32.99 -8.52 -14.74
CA ARG A 123 32.74 -8.45 -13.30
C ARG A 123 32.56 -9.84 -12.70
N GLU A 124 31.76 -10.72 -13.30
CA GLU A 124 31.53 -12.10 -12.85
C GLU A 124 32.83 -12.91 -12.82
N ARG A 125 33.70 -12.74 -13.85
CA ARG A 125 34.99 -13.42 -13.93
C ARG A 125 36.09 -12.76 -13.13
N LYS A 126 35.79 -11.61 -12.47
CA LYS A 126 36.75 -10.83 -11.65
C LYS A 126 37.98 -10.41 -12.43
N ILE A 127 37.82 -10.08 -13.73
CA ILE A 127 38.92 -9.62 -14.58
C ILE A 127 39.27 -8.18 -14.21
N THR A 128 40.54 -7.90 -14.02
CA THR A 128 41.04 -6.55 -13.73
C THR A 128 41.07 -5.69 -14.97
N ILE A 129 40.62 -4.47 -14.85
CA ILE A 129 40.65 -3.44 -15.89
C ILE A 129 41.39 -2.20 -15.37
N THR A 130 42.04 -1.47 -16.26
CA THR A 130 42.67 -0.19 -15.93
C THR A 130 41.63 0.94 -15.92
N SER A 131 41.98 2.09 -15.30
CA SER A 131 41.13 3.28 -15.32
C SER A 131 40.78 3.77 -16.73
N LEU A 132 41.73 3.64 -17.70
CA LEU A 132 41.48 4.00 -19.08
C LEU A 132 40.49 3.04 -19.75
N GLU A 133 40.66 1.73 -19.54
CA GLU A 133 39.72 0.72 -20.03
C GLU A 133 38.32 0.93 -19.42
N ALA A 134 38.23 1.15 -18.08
CA ALA A 134 36.97 1.45 -17.41
C ALA A 134 36.30 2.73 -17.95
N THR A 135 37.09 3.74 -18.32
CA THR A 135 36.59 4.99 -18.92
C THR A 135 36.01 4.76 -20.31
N LEU A 136 36.68 3.96 -21.16
CA LEU A 136 36.18 3.63 -22.49
C LEU A 136 34.90 2.76 -22.41
N LEU A 137 34.88 1.79 -21.50
CA LEU A 137 33.67 0.97 -21.26
C LEU A 137 32.49 1.81 -20.75
N ALA A 138 32.75 2.79 -19.87
CA ALA A 138 31.75 3.74 -19.44
C ALA A 138 31.24 4.61 -20.60
N LEU A 139 32.14 5.12 -21.47
CA LEU A 139 31.78 5.87 -22.68
C LEU A 139 30.81 5.08 -23.56
N GLY A 140 31.03 3.77 -23.75
CA GLY A 140 30.12 2.92 -24.51
C GLY A 140 28.71 2.92 -23.93
N ILE A 141 28.59 2.63 -22.61
CA ILE A 141 27.28 2.59 -21.93
C ILE A 141 26.60 3.96 -21.94
N TYR A 142 27.31 5.03 -21.59
CA TYR A 142 26.76 6.39 -21.56
C TYR A 142 26.28 6.86 -22.94
N ALA A 143 27.05 6.55 -24.00
CA ALA A 143 26.71 6.97 -25.33
C ALA A 143 25.41 6.33 -25.85
N ASP A 144 25.28 5.02 -25.68
CA ASP A 144 24.15 4.28 -26.25
C ASP A 144 22.88 4.32 -25.39
N THR A 145 23.04 4.59 -24.10
CA THR A 145 21.91 4.86 -23.18
C THR A 145 21.47 6.33 -23.15
N GLY A 146 22.16 7.21 -23.90
CA GLY A 146 21.90 8.65 -23.89
C GLY A 146 22.01 9.24 -22.48
N ASN A 147 23.09 8.96 -21.77
CA ASN A 147 23.26 9.30 -20.34
C ASN A 147 22.16 8.72 -19.45
N PHE A 148 21.72 7.51 -19.73
CA PHE A 148 20.64 6.76 -19.03
C PHE A 148 19.23 7.33 -19.23
N THR A 149 19.02 8.18 -20.24
CA THR A 149 17.72 8.82 -20.51
C THR A 149 16.95 8.15 -21.65
N TYR A 150 17.55 7.26 -22.42
CA TYR A 150 16.86 6.57 -23.52
C TYR A 150 15.97 5.43 -22.99
N GLY A 151 14.83 5.20 -23.67
CA GLY A 151 13.83 4.23 -23.26
C GLY A 151 14.27 2.75 -23.25
N GLY A 152 15.40 2.43 -23.90
CA GLY A 152 16.02 1.08 -23.83
C GLY A 152 16.92 0.85 -22.61
N THR A 153 17.18 1.91 -21.83
CA THR A 153 18.03 1.82 -20.63
C THR A 153 17.33 1.07 -19.50
N ASN A 154 18.04 0.19 -18.85
CA ASN A 154 17.52 -0.53 -17.69
C ASN A 154 18.48 -0.52 -16.49
N SER A 155 18.10 -1.15 -15.40
CA SER A 155 18.89 -1.17 -14.16
C SER A 155 20.23 -1.91 -14.28
N ARG A 156 20.44 -2.75 -15.32
CA ARG A 156 21.69 -3.44 -15.57
C ARG A 156 22.75 -2.48 -16.11
N ASP A 157 22.35 -1.57 -17.01
CA ASP A 157 23.24 -0.53 -17.54
C ASP A 157 23.78 0.37 -16.44
N ILE A 158 22.90 0.82 -15.53
CA ILE A 158 23.29 1.67 -14.39
C ILE A 158 24.23 0.92 -13.44
N ARG A 159 23.96 -0.37 -13.15
CA ARG A 159 24.84 -1.19 -12.30
C ARG A 159 26.19 -1.46 -12.93
N ALA A 160 26.26 -1.66 -14.24
CA ALA A 160 27.50 -1.81 -14.98
C ALA A 160 28.31 -0.51 -14.92
N ALA A 161 27.69 0.64 -15.18
CA ALA A 161 28.34 1.94 -15.07
C ALA A 161 28.83 2.25 -13.65
N ALA A 162 28.02 1.96 -12.62
CA ALA A 162 28.43 2.12 -11.21
C ALA A 162 29.69 1.30 -10.90
N TRP A 163 29.73 0.04 -11.33
CA TRP A 163 30.92 -0.79 -11.16
C TRP A 163 32.12 -0.24 -11.89
N LEU A 164 31.96 0.29 -13.12
CA LEU A 164 33.08 0.92 -13.87
C LEU A 164 33.61 2.15 -13.15
N LEU A 165 32.78 2.94 -12.46
CA LEU A 165 33.25 4.04 -11.61
C LEU A 165 34.06 3.53 -10.42
N GLU A 166 33.65 2.42 -9.81
CA GLU A 166 34.46 1.75 -8.76
C GLU A 166 35.83 1.26 -9.30
N GLN A 167 35.92 0.93 -10.61
CA GLN A 167 37.19 0.59 -11.26
C GLN A 167 37.99 1.82 -11.70
N GLY A 168 37.54 3.03 -11.40
CA GLY A 168 38.26 4.26 -11.69
C GLY A 168 37.97 4.89 -13.04
N ALA A 169 36.78 4.65 -13.63
CA ALA A 169 36.35 5.37 -14.83
C ALA A 169 36.28 6.89 -14.56
N ASN A 170 36.78 7.70 -15.50
CA ASN A 170 36.86 9.14 -15.36
C ASN A 170 35.67 9.81 -16.06
N LEU A 171 34.73 10.39 -15.27
CA LEU A 171 33.53 11.06 -15.78
C LEU A 171 33.83 12.36 -16.53
N ASP A 172 34.89 13.11 -16.21
CA ASP A 172 35.26 14.32 -16.94
C ASP A 172 35.67 13.96 -18.39
N THR A 173 36.39 12.85 -18.54
CA THR A 173 36.72 12.30 -19.84
C THR A 173 35.48 11.83 -20.60
N VAL A 174 34.55 11.14 -19.89
CA VAL A 174 33.26 10.71 -20.47
C VAL A 174 32.47 11.93 -20.95
N GLN A 175 32.29 12.94 -20.13
CA GLN A 175 31.58 14.17 -20.48
C GLN A 175 32.22 14.88 -21.69
N ARG A 176 33.55 14.97 -21.72
CA ARG A 176 34.31 15.61 -22.82
C ARG A 176 34.02 14.98 -24.18
N PHE A 177 33.97 13.66 -24.28
CA PHE A 177 33.78 12.97 -25.55
C PHE A 177 32.35 12.72 -25.94
N LEU A 178 31.39 12.83 -24.99
CA LEU A 178 29.95 12.80 -25.28
C LEU A 178 29.44 14.17 -25.75
N ASN A 179 29.93 15.28 -25.18
CA ASN A 179 29.47 16.64 -25.44
C ASN A 179 30.52 17.39 -26.29
N ASN A 180 30.65 17.03 -27.56
CA ASN A 180 31.54 17.77 -28.47
C ASN A 180 30.92 19.13 -28.81
N PRO A 181 31.59 20.27 -28.56
CA PRO A 181 31.12 21.57 -29.02
C PRO A 181 31.03 21.58 -30.57
N LEU A 182 30.00 22.27 -31.07
CA LEU A 182 29.80 22.41 -32.50
C LEU A 182 31.01 23.15 -33.10
N ASN A 183 31.53 22.62 -34.20
CA ASN A 183 32.55 23.32 -34.99
C ASN A 183 31.94 24.50 -35.79
N GLN A 184 32.73 25.33 -36.39
CA GLN A 184 32.29 26.53 -37.11
C GLN A 184 31.26 26.26 -38.20
N GLU A 185 31.44 25.17 -38.99
CA GLU A 185 30.51 24.76 -40.05
C GLU A 185 29.15 24.31 -39.45
N GLN A 186 29.21 23.60 -38.33
CA GLN A 186 28.02 23.13 -37.62
C GLN A 186 27.28 24.31 -36.94
N GLN A 187 28.01 25.29 -36.40
CA GLN A 187 27.40 26.52 -35.86
C GLN A 187 26.67 27.31 -36.94
N GLN A 188 27.29 27.49 -38.12
CA GLN A 188 26.64 28.15 -39.26
C GLN A 188 25.39 27.36 -39.72
N LEU A 189 25.45 26.03 -39.72
CA LEU A 189 24.30 25.20 -40.06
C LEU A 189 23.19 25.38 -39.04
N LEU A 190 23.51 25.47 -37.73
CA LEU A 190 22.52 25.69 -36.66
C LEU A 190 21.81 27.03 -36.87
N GLU A 191 22.56 28.10 -37.15
CA GLU A 191 22.01 29.44 -37.44
C GLU A 191 21.02 29.39 -38.61
N GLN A 192 21.40 28.76 -39.73
CA GLN A 192 20.53 28.62 -40.89
C GLN A 192 19.26 27.77 -40.58
N LEU A 193 19.40 26.71 -39.81
CA LEU A 193 18.27 25.89 -39.41
C LEU A 193 17.29 26.67 -38.52
N MET A 194 17.81 27.53 -37.66
CA MET A 194 16.97 28.40 -36.80
C MET A 194 16.27 29.50 -37.65
N GLU A 195 16.88 30.01 -38.70
CA GLU A 195 16.20 30.95 -39.62
C GLU A 195 15.14 30.24 -40.47
N GLY A 196 15.34 28.96 -40.80
CA GLY A 196 14.44 28.15 -41.64
C GLY A 196 13.41 27.32 -40.86
N ILE A 197 13.00 27.75 -39.70
CA ILE A 197 12.00 27.06 -38.85
C ILE A 197 10.57 27.31 -39.37
N ASP A 198 9.80 26.22 -39.56
CA ASP A 198 8.35 26.21 -39.74
C ASP A 198 7.75 25.31 -38.68
N SER A 199 7.10 25.93 -37.68
CA SER A 199 6.46 25.21 -36.56
C SER A 199 4.96 25.25 -36.72
N ARG A 200 4.31 24.07 -36.56
CA ARG A 200 2.86 23.92 -36.68
C ARG A 200 2.35 22.93 -35.65
N SER A 201 1.15 23.19 -35.13
CA SER A 201 0.46 22.19 -34.33
C SER A 201 -0.23 21.17 -35.21
N VAL A 202 0.08 19.90 -35.01
CA VAL A 202 -0.49 18.77 -35.75
C VAL A 202 -1.17 17.83 -34.78
N GLN A 203 -2.50 17.74 -34.85
CA GLN A 203 -3.31 16.88 -33.96
C GLN A 203 -3.07 17.11 -32.45
N GLY A 204 -2.68 18.35 -32.06
CA GLY A 204 -2.37 18.71 -30.69
C GLY A 204 -0.92 18.47 -30.27
N TYR A 205 -0.01 18.21 -31.19
CA TYR A 205 1.42 18.15 -30.97
C TYR A 205 2.15 19.26 -31.69
N ASP A 206 3.17 19.83 -31.07
CA ASP A 206 4.01 20.87 -31.67
C ASP A 206 5.14 20.23 -32.48
N VAL A 207 5.09 20.48 -33.79
CA VAL A 207 6.05 19.90 -34.75
C VAL A 207 6.81 21.03 -35.44
N SER A 208 8.14 20.92 -35.46
CA SER A 208 9.00 21.87 -36.16
C SER A 208 9.69 21.20 -37.34
N VAL A 209 9.62 21.81 -38.52
CA VAL A 209 10.36 21.43 -39.71
C VAL A 209 11.37 22.53 -40.03
N CYS A 210 12.66 22.21 -39.92
CA CYS A 210 13.74 23.16 -40.13
C CYS A 210 14.47 22.85 -41.46
N GLN A 211 14.79 23.88 -42.22
CA GLN A 211 15.40 23.74 -43.52
C GLN A 211 16.67 24.56 -43.61
N ALA A 212 17.75 23.97 -44.15
CA ALA A 212 18.99 24.68 -44.42
C ALA A 212 19.65 24.15 -45.70
N ARG A 213 20.63 24.93 -46.21
CA ARG A 213 21.46 24.55 -47.35
C ARG A 213 22.94 24.59 -46.97
N ALA A 214 23.63 23.51 -47.25
CA ALA A 214 25.07 23.40 -47.05
C ALA A 214 25.78 23.21 -48.39
N ASP A 215 26.75 24.03 -48.69
CA ASP A 215 27.54 23.96 -49.93
C ASP A 215 28.59 22.83 -49.90
N LYS A 216 28.79 22.22 -48.72
CA LYS A 216 29.68 21.06 -48.49
C LYS A 216 28.96 20.00 -47.69
N VAL A 217 29.52 18.78 -47.71
CA VAL A 217 29.06 17.71 -46.83
C VAL A 217 29.50 18.01 -45.39
N ILE A 218 28.54 18.28 -44.51
CA ILE A 218 28.78 18.52 -43.09
C ILE A 218 28.77 17.19 -42.36
N SER A 219 29.84 16.92 -41.62
CA SER A 219 29.92 15.72 -40.78
C SER A 219 29.14 15.92 -39.47
N SER A 220 28.58 14.80 -38.90
CA SER A 220 27.92 14.79 -37.58
C SER A 220 26.78 15.82 -37.44
N ILE A 221 25.90 15.93 -38.42
CA ILE A 221 24.69 16.80 -38.37
C ILE A 221 23.82 16.45 -37.14
N ASN A 222 23.87 15.20 -36.69
CA ASN A 222 23.15 14.76 -35.50
C ASN A 222 23.46 15.61 -34.24
N SER A 223 24.69 16.13 -34.11
CA SER A 223 25.08 17.03 -33.02
C SER A 223 24.37 18.38 -33.12
N VAL A 224 24.18 18.90 -34.34
CA VAL A 224 23.41 20.13 -34.58
C VAL A 224 21.93 19.90 -34.26
N VAL A 225 21.39 18.77 -34.71
CA VAL A 225 19.97 18.40 -34.44
C VAL A 225 19.70 18.21 -32.94
N ALA A 226 20.67 17.67 -32.19
CA ALA A 226 20.54 17.55 -30.73
C ALA A 226 20.44 18.91 -30.05
N VAL A 227 21.32 19.86 -30.40
CA VAL A 227 21.29 21.22 -29.88
C VAL A 227 19.99 21.95 -30.28
N LEU A 228 19.59 21.80 -31.56
CA LEU A 228 18.37 22.42 -32.07
C LEU A 228 17.09 21.90 -31.35
N ARG A 229 17.04 20.59 -31.05
CA ARG A 229 15.95 19.98 -30.28
C ARG A 229 15.85 20.61 -28.87
N ASP A 230 17.00 20.75 -28.20
CA ASP A 230 17.03 21.28 -26.83
C ASP A 230 16.66 22.79 -26.78
N ILE A 231 16.74 23.50 -27.94
CA ILE A 231 16.33 24.90 -28.07
C ILE A 231 14.82 25.02 -28.35
N LEU A 232 14.26 24.13 -29.19
CA LEU A 232 12.91 24.27 -29.74
C LEU A 232 11.81 23.65 -28.90
N ASP A 233 12.12 22.78 -27.99
CA ASP A 233 11.17 22.05 -27.11
C ASP A 233 9.91 21.53 -27.83
N ALA A 234 10.09 21.04 -29.07
CA ALA A 234 9.00 20.52 -29.89
C ALA A 234 8.78 19.02 -29.69
N ASP A 235 7.53 18.54 -29.81
CA ASP A 235 7.18 17.11 -29.75
C ASP A 235 7.83 16.31 -30.87
N ALA A 236 8.00 16.93 -32.03
CA ALA A 236 8.80 16.38 -33.10
C ALA A 236 9.59 17.44 -33.85
N LEU A 237 10.82 17.12 -34.15
CA LEU A 237 11.73 17.95 -34.94
C LEU A 237 12.17 17.20 -36.21
N ILE A 238 11.90 17.79 -37.36
CA ILE A 238 12.34 17.30 -38.68
C ILE A 238 13.31 18.30 -39.28
N VAL A 239 14.51 17.86 -39.57
CA VAL A 239 15.56 18.69 -40.14
C VAL A 239 15.86 18.25 -41.56
N LEU A 240 15.82 19.17 -42.50
CA LEU A 240 16.12 19.01 -43.90
C LEU A 240 17.38 19.83 -44.27
N VAL A 241 18.46 19.16 -44.61
CA VAL A 241 19.71 19.82 -45.02
C VAL A 241 20.01 19.47 -46.48
N SER A 242 19.90 20.44 -47.37
CA SER A 242 20.32 20.29 -48.78
C SER A 242 21.85 20.33 -48.88
N MET A 243 22.42 19.22 -49.31
CA MET A 243 23.84 19.05 -49.59
C MET A 243 24.09 18.87 -51.08
N PRO A 244 25.35 18.98 -51.58
CA PRO A 244 25.66 18.92 -53.01
C PRO A 244 25.13 17.66 -53.71
N ASN A 245 25.08 16.53 -53.01
CA ASN A 245 24.74 15.23 -53.62
C ASN A 245 23.38 14.66 -53.21
N HIS A 246 22.77 15.18 -52.14
CA HIS A 246 21.49 14.68 -51.61
C HIS A 246 20.86 15.65 -50.62
N LEU A 247 19.58 15.49 -50.36
CA LEU A 247 18.86 16.11 -49.25
C LEU A 247 18.90 15.16 -48.05
N GLN A 248 19.52 15.57 -46.94
CA GLN A 248 19.57 14.82 -45.72
C GLN A 248 18.34 15.17 -44.88
N LEU A 249 17.52 14.15 -44.54
CA LEU A 249 16.45 14.23 -43.61
C LEU A 249 16.92 13.60 -42.30
N ILE A 250 16.73 14.30 -41.15
CA ILE A 250 16.91 13.76 -39.81
C ILE A 250 15.68 14.12 -39.03
N ALA A 251 15.03 13.15 -38.38
CA ALA A 251 13.86 13.39 -37.58
C ALA A 251 14.02 12.83 -36.17
N ARG A 252 13.47 13.55 -35.21
CA ARG A 252 13.42 13.20 -33.78
C ARG A 252 11.98 13.39 -33.30
N SER A 253 11.51 12.56 -32.37
CA SER A 253 10.23 12.70 -31.70
C SER A 253 10.37 12.38 -30.22
N THR A 254 9.68 13.11 -29.38
CA THR A 254 9.57 12.85 -27.93
C THR A 254 8.39 11.93 -27.63
N THR A 255 7.45 11.79 -28.58
CA THR A 255 6.22 10.99 -28.46
C THR A 255 6.17 9.81 -29.45
N ASP A 256 5.51 8.72 -29.05
CA ASP A 256 5.25 7.58 -29.93
C ASP A 256 4.09 7.84 -30.93
N ALA A 257 3.30 8.89 -30.67
CA ALA A 257 2.21 9.30 -31.55
C ALA A 257 2.73 9.81 -32.92
N ILE A 258 3.97 10.32 -32.95
CA ILE A 258 4.66 10.77 -34.18
C ILE A 258 5.80 9.80 -34.48
N HIS A 259 5.51 8.76 -35.25
CA HIS A 259 6.45 7.70 -35.56
C HIS A 259 7.43 8.11 -36.71
N VAL A 260 8.49 8.83 -36.35
CA VAL A 260 9.45 9.37 -37.35
C VAL A 260 10.17 8.29 -38.16
N GLY A 261 10.30 7.06 -37.67
CA GLY A 261 10.86 5.93 -38.44
C GLY A 261 10.01 5.53 -39.64
N GLN A 262 8.68 5.62 -39.55
CA GLN A 262 7.75 5.42 -40.67
C GLN A 262 7.81 6.60 -41.63
N LEU A 263 7.92 7.83 -41.13
CA LEU A 263 8.15 9.02 -41.96
C LEU A 263 9.40 8.84 -42.81
N ALA A 264 10.53 8.50 -42.22
CA ALA A 264 11.79 8.34 -42.97
C ALA A 264 11.71 7.21 -44.01
N LYS A 265 10.96 6.14 -43.78
CA LYS A 265 10.76 5.06 -44.78
C LYS A 265 10.08 5.55 -46.05
N GLN A 266 9.20 6.56 -45.97
CA GLN A 266 8.55 7.17 -47.15
C GLN A 266 9.57 7.81 -48.08
N PHE A 267 10.73 8.19 -47.56
CA PHE A 267 11.83 8.81 -48.31
C PHE A 267 13.02 7.88 -48.51
N GLY A 268 12.85 6.56 -48.43
CA GLY A 268 13.88 5.56 -48.65
C GLY A 268 14.89 5.42 -47.48
N GLY A 269 14.60 6.02 -46.35
CA GLY A 269 15.40 5.91 -45.15
C GLY A 269 14.88 4.89 -44.15
N GLY A 270 15.14 5.09 -42.85
CA GLY A 270 14.69 4.24 -41.77
C GLY A 270 15.13 4.75 -40.40
N GLY A 271 14.82 3.96 -39.40
CA GLY A 271 15.12 4.28 -37.99
C GLY A 271 14.09 3.73 -37.04
N HIS A 272 14.16 4.20 -35.83
CA HIS A 272 13.25 3.87 -34.73
C HIS A 272 12.03 4.84 -34.67
N PRO A 273 11.01 4.54 -33.90
CA PRO A 273 9.85 5.45 -33.74
C PRO A 273 10.25 6.88 -33.39
N ARG A 274 11.25 7.09 -32.55
CA ARG A 274 11.68 8.40 -32.02
C ARG A 274 12.92 9.00 -32.67
N ALA A 275 13.61 8.28 -33.54
CA ALA A 275 14.84 8.76 -34.23
C ALA A 275 15.00 8.10 -35.58
N SER A 276 15.11 8.89 -36.65
CA SER A 276 15.23 8.38 -37.99
C SER A 276 16.04 9.31 -38.89
N ALA A 277 16.48 8.78 -40.04
CA ALA A 277 17.16 9.53 -41.07
C ALA A 277 16.89 8.96 -42.45
N ALA A 278 16.99 9.82 -43.48
CA ALA A 278 16.96 9.45 -44.87
C ALA A 278 17.90 10.33 -45.68
N ALA A 279 18.55 9.75 -46.72
CA ALA A 279 19.27 10.50 -47.75
C ALA A 279 18.45 10.46 -49.02
N ILE A 280 17.94 11.59 -49.45
CA ILE A 280 17.00 11.71 -50.57
C ILE A 280 17.73 12.26 -51.75
N HIS A 281 17.87 11.48 -52.83
CA HIS A 281 18.52 11.91 -54.04
C HIS A 281 17.55 12.73 -54.91
N GLU A 282 18.07 13.76 -55.59
CA GLU A 282 17.34 14.62 -56.54
C GLU A 282 16.10 15.36 -55.95
N ALA A 283 16.08 15.59 -54.63
CA ALA A 283 15.00 16.27 -53.94
C ALA A 283 15.34 17.71 -53.54
N GLN A 284 14.32 18.58 -53.48
CA GLN A 284 14.42 19.95 -52.96
C GLN A 284 13.78 20.05 -51.55
N PRO A 285 14.32 20.92 -50.68
CA PRO A 285 13.81 21.04 -49.32
C PRO A 285 12.33 21.41 -49.24
N ALA A 286 11.91 22.50 -49.93
CA ALA A 286 10.55 23.01 -49.80
C ALA A 286 9.41 22.02 -50.21
N PRO A 287 9.48 21.35 -51.40
CA PRO A 287 8.49 20.35 -51.75
C PRO A 287 8.52 19.12 -50.84
N THR A 288 9.69 18.78 -50.31
CA THR A 288 9.82 17.67 -49.32
C THR A 288 9.14 18.05 -47.98
N ALA A 289 9.32 19.28 -47.49
CA ALA A 289 8.69 19.76 -46.31
C ALA A 289 7.13 19.76 -46.42
N GLU A 290 6.57 20.16 -47.56
CA GLU A 290 5.13 20.09 -47.78
C GLU A 290 4.62 18.64 -47.78
N THR A 291 5.38 17.72 -48.33
CA THR A 291 5.06 16.29 -48.31
C THR A 291 5.11 15.73 -46.88
N ILE A 292 6.07 16.19 -46.06
CA ILE A 292 6.17 15.84 -44.65
C ILE A 292 4.97 16.36 -43.87
N TRP A 293 4.57 17.62 -44.04
CA TRP A 293 3.41 18.20 -43.39
C TRP A 293 2.12 17.45 -43.72
N ARG A 294 1.94 17.07 -45.01
CA ARG A 294 0.78 16.25 -45.42
C ARG A 294 0.80 14.89 -44.75
N TYR A 295 1.95 14.21 -44.75
CA TYR A 295 2.13 12.91 -44.10
C TYR A 295 1.80 12.99 -42.61
N LEU A 296 2.28 14.00 -41.91
CA LEU A 296 2.03 14.19 -40.48
C LEU A 296 0.53 14.40 -40.20
N HIS A 297 -0.16 15.22 -40.99
CA HIS A 297 -1.60 15.44 -40.80
C HIS A 297 -2.42 14.13 -41.02
N GLU A 298 -1.97 13.24 -41.86
CA GLU A 298 -2.68 12.01 -42.19
C GLU A 298 -2.39 10.85 -41.22
N HIS A 299 -1.21 10.85 -40.56
CA HIS A 299 -0.72 9.68 -39.85
C HIS A 299 -0.45 9.89 -38.36
N VAL A 300 -0.48 11.13 -37.86
CA VAL A 300 -0.29 11.41 -36.43
C VAL A 300 -1.59 11.09 -35.71
N GLN A 301 -1.51 10.31 -34.63
CA GLN A 301 -2.66 10.04 -33.78
C GLN A 301 -2.98 11.30 -32.96
N PRO A 302 -4.27 11.68 -32.84
CA PRO A 302 -4.64 12.86 -32.07
C PRO A 302 -4.14 12.79 -30.63
N ALA A 303 -3.64 13.92 -30.10
CA ALA A 303 -3.28 14.07 -28.70
C ALA A 303 -4.50 13.79 -27.82
N VAL A 304 -4.27 13.28 -26.61
CA VAL A 304 -5.33 13.08 -25.63
C VAL A 304 -5.86 14.44 -25.22
N ARG A 305 -7.18 14.62 -25.35
CA ARG A 305 -7.85 15.87 -24.99
C ARG A 305 -8.31 15.87 -23.55
N ILE A 306 -8.47 17.02 -22.97
CA ILE A 306 -8.98 17.23 -21.60
C ILE A 306 -10.32 16.54 -21.37
N ALA A 307 -11.19 16.49 -22.39
CA ALA A 307 -12.45 15.75 -22.34
C ALA A 307 -12.33 14.29 -21.89
N HIS A 308 -11.18 13.65 -22.12
CA HIS A 308 -10.95 12.26 -21.70
C HIS A 308 -10.51 12.15 -20.22
N LEU A 309 -10.05 13.23 -19.59
CA LEU A 309 -9.54 13.26 -18.22
C LEU A 309 -10.50 13.91 -17.26
N MET A 310 -11.30 14.90 -17.74
CA MET A 310 -12.11 15.72 -16.86
C MET A 310 -13.24 14.94 -16.20
N SER A 311 -13.56 15.30 -14.98
CA SER A 311 -14.76 14.86 -14.30
C SER A 311 -15.95 15.68 -14.77
N PHE A 312 -16.96 14.98 -15.32
CA PHE A 312 -18.23 15.57 -15.74
C PHE A 312 -19.22 15.61 -14.57
N GLY A 313 -20.09 16.62 -14.54
CA GLY A 313 -21.19 16.72 -13.59
C GLY A 313 -21.24 18.05 -12.85
N GLN A 314 -22.03 18.09 -11.77
CA GLN A 314 -22.12 19.30 -10.95
C GLN A 314 -20.80 19.56 -10.22
N VAL A 315 -19.93 20.39 -10.83
CA VAL A 315 -18.70 20.84 -10.15
C VAL A 315 -19.12 21.66 -8.94
N GLN A 316 -18.56 21.32 -7.79
CA GLN A 316 -18.80 22.12 -6.57
C GLN A 316 -18.04 23.43 -6.67
N THR A 317 -18.75 24.53 -6.52
CA THR A 317 -18.21 25.89 -6.65
C THR A 317 -18.51 26.71 -5.41
N VAL A 318 -17.83 27.84 -5.28
CA VAL A 318 -18.10 28.87 -4.27
C VAL A 318 -18.27 30.22 -4.95
N ASP A 319 -19.16 31.06 -4.40
CA ASP A 319 -19.32 32.41 -4.89
C ASP A 319 -18.25 33.35 -4.30
N VAL A 320 -17.78 34.29 -5.08
CA VAL A 320 -16.73 35.25 -4.70
C VAL A 320 -17.05 36.10 -3.48
N ASP A 321 -18.32 36.33 -3.21
CA ASP A 321 -18.81 37.18 -2.12
C ASP A 321 -19.31 36.35 -0.91
N GLU A 322 -19.28 35.00 -0.95
CA GLU A 322 -19.54 34.12 0.20
C GLU A 322 -18.50 34.36 1.31
N ARG A 323 -18.88 34.13 2.57
CA ARG A 323 -17.96 34.22 3.71
C ARG A 323 -17.22 32.91 3.95
N ILE A 324 -15.96 33.02 4.36
CA ILE A 324 -15.09 31.86 4.63
C ILE A 324 -15.71 30.93 5.66
N ASN A 325 -16.34 31.45 6.71
CA ASN A 325 -16.98 30.63 7.74
C ASN A 325 -18.09 29.71 7.20
N ASP A 326 -18.87 30.19 6.24
CA ASP A 326 -19.98 29.44 5.65
C ASP A 326 -19.49 28.42 4.60
N VAL A 327 -18.49 28.81 3.83
CA VAL A 327 -17.89 27.99 2.77
C VAL A 327 -17.09 26.85 3.34
N ILE A 328 -16.29 27.08 4.37
CA ILE A 328 -15.37 26.06 4.89
C ILE A 328 -16.09 24.85 5.50
N ALA A 329 -17.26 25.07 6.14
CA ALA A 329 -18.08 23.98 6.65
C ALA A 329 -18.52 23.05 5.49
N ARG A 330 -18.90 23.65 4.34
CA ARG A 330 -19.28 22.94 3.12
C ARG A 330 -18.07 22.24 2.48
N MET A 331 -16.91 22.93 2.39
CA MET A 331 -15.68 22.38 1.84
C MET A 331 -15.18 21.16 2.62
N ARG A 332 -15.16 21.25 3.96
CA ARG A 332 -14.77 20.14 4.84
C ARG A 332 -15.73 18.96 4.72
N ARG A 333 -17.02 19.23 4.57
CA ARG A 333 -18.04 18.18 4.42
C ARG A 333 -17.90 17.41 3.11
N ILE A 334 -17.60 18.11 2.01
CA ILE A 334 -17.48 17.50 0.68
C ILE A 334 -16.09 16.90 0.47
N GLY A 335 -15.05 17.52 1.05
CA GLY A 335 -13.69 16.98 1.09
C GLY A 335 -12.87 17.17 -0.18
N HIS A 336 -13.28 18.04 -1.11
CA HIS A 336 -12.45 18.43 -2.24
C HIS A 336 -11.31 19.36 -1.80
N GLU A 337 -10.16 19.26 -2.44
CA GLU A 337 -8.97 20.02 -2.09
C GLU A 337 -9.07 21.49 -2.52
N GLY A 338 -9.82 21.77 -3.60
CA GLY A 338 -10.05 23.11 -4.11
C GLY A 338 -11.42 23.24 -4.78
N TYR A 339 -11.89 24.48 -4.85
CA TYR A 339 -13.20 24.84 -5.38
C TYR A 339 -13.04 26.02 -6.35
N PRO A 340 -13.50 25.91 -7.60
CA PRO A 340 -13.58 27.06 -8.49
C PRO A 340 -14.43 28.17 -7.86
N VAL A 341 -13.91 29.38 -7.88
CA VAL A 341 -14.62 30.56 -7.41
C VAL A 341 -15.28 31.24 -8.60
N LEU A 342 -16.58 31.45 -8.49
CA LEU A 342 -17.37 32.04 -9.54
C LEU A 342 -17.78 33.49 -9.18
N LYS A 343 -17.84 34.34 -10.20
CA LYS A 343 -18.52 35.62 -10.18
C LYS A 343 -19.38 35.72 -11.43
N ASP A 344 -20.66 36.00 -11.26
CA ASP A 344 -21.63 36.10 -12.38
C ASP A 344 -21.58 34.85 -13.33
N GLY A 345 -21.28 33.67 -12.77
CA GLY A 345 -21.16 32.42 -13.50
C GLY A 345 -19.79 32.12 -14.14
N GLN A 346 -18.85 33.09 -14.09
CA GLN A 346 -17.52 32.93 -14.67
C GLN A 346 -16.47 32.62 -13.59
N VAL A 347 -15.47 31.83 -13.94
CA VAL A 347 -14.35 31.47 -13.07
C VAL A 347 -13.46 32.69 -12.86
N VAL A 348 -13.27 33.12 -11.59
CA VAL A 348 -12.43 34.25 -11.19
C VAL A 348 -11.30 33.88 -10.25
N GLY A 349 -11.24 32.61 -9.80
CA GLY A 349 -10.21 32.15 -8.89
C GLY A 349 -10.42 30.70 -8.46
N LEU A 350 -9.55 30.24 -7.59
CA LEU A 350 -9.61 28.94 -6.91
C LEU A 350 -9.49 29.15 -5.41
N LEU A 351 -10.40 28.59 -4.62
CA LEU A 351 -10.28 28.53 -3.17
C LEU A 351 -9.87 27.12 -2.77
N THR A 352 -8.71 26.98 -2.14
CA THR A 352 -8.28 25.69 -1.59
C THR A 352 -8.74 25.55 -0.14
N LEU A 353 -9.02 24.32 0.29
CA LEU A 353 -9.34 24.03 1.70
C LEU A 353 -8.23 24.52 2.62
N ARG A 354 -6.97 24.40 2.19
CA ARG A 354 -5.79 24.85 2.93
C ARG A 354 -5.77 26.38 3.12
N SER A 355 -6.13 27.15 2.08
CA SER A 355 -6.20 28.62 2.17
C SER A 355 -7.34 29.05 3.10
N ALA A 356 -8.49 28.40 3.00
CA ALA A 356 -9.64 28.66 3.87
C ALA A 356 -9.36 28.29 5.34
N ASP A 357 -8.71 27.16 5.62
CA ASP A 357 -8.30 26.76 6.97
C ASP A 357 -7.32 27.79 7.57
N ARG A 358 -6.32 28.21 6.80
CA ARG A 358 -5.37 29.23 7.23
C ARG A 358 -6.05 30.57 7.54
N ALA A 359 -7.03 30.98 6.75
CA ALA A 359 -7.80 32.17 7.02
C ALA A 359 -8.55 32.08 8.37
N LEU A 360 -9.14 30.92 8.70
CA LEU A 360 -9.75 30.71 10.01
C LEU A 360 -8.76 30.78 11.16
N GLU A 361 -7.59 30.17 11.02
CA GLU A 361 -6.51 30.19 12.01
C GLU A 361 -6.04 31.62 12.31
N HIS A 362 -6.03 32.49 11.28
CA HIS A 362 -5.71 33.91 11.41
C HIS A 362 -6.89 34.78 11.87
N GLY A 363 -8.03 34.18 12.25
CA GLY A 363 -9.19 34.92 12.75
C GLY A 363 -10.06 35.59 11.69
N LEU A 364 -9.83 35.30 10.40
CA LEU A 364 -10.53 35.89 9.26
C LEU A 364 -11.85 35.18 8.93
N LYS A 365 -12.65 34.88 9.93
CA LYS A 365 -13.93 34.15 9.78
C LYS A 365 -14.94 34.87 8.90
N GLU A 366 -14.96 36.20 9.01
CA GLU A 366 -15.89 37.09 8.31
C GLU A 366 -15.36 37.58 6.95
N ALA A 367 -14.13 37.19 6.58
CA ALA A 367 -13.56 37.52 5.28
C ALA A 367 -14.37 36.85 4.16
N THR A 368 -14.45 37.50 3.03
CA THR A 368 -15.07 36.97 1.82
C THR A 368 -14.11 36.01 1.10
N VAL A 369 -14.64 35.11 0.27
CA VAL A 369 -13.84 34.23 -0.58
C VAL A 369 -12.85 35.03 -1.43
N ARG A 370 -13.25 36.20 -1.92
CA ARG A 370 -12.41 37.15 -2.69
C ARG A 370 -11.10 37.48 -2.00
N GLU A 371 -11.13 37.64 -0.68
CA GLU A 371 -9.96 38.06 0.12
C GLU A 371 -8.97 36.91 0.39
N VAL A 372 -9.39 35.66 0.15
CA VAL A 372 -8.64 34.46 0.53
C VAL A 372 -8.29 33.59 -0.67
N MET A 373 -9.06 33.63 -1.77
CA MET A 373 -8.86 32.84 -2.97
C MET A 373 -7.54 33.17 -3.68
N ASP A 374 -7.03 32.20 -4.41
CA ASP A 374 -6.01 32.43 -5.44
C ASP A 374 -6.71 32.98 -6.66
N SER A 375 -6.50 34.29 -6.93
CA SER A 375 -7.18 35.01 -8.00
C SER A 375 -6.60 34.68 -9.37
N GLY A 376 -7.45 34.48 -10.36
CA GLY A 376 -7.05 34.23 -11.75
C GLY A 376 -8.22 33.72 -12.59
N GLN A 377 -8.27 34.12 -13.86
CA GLN A 377 -9.22 33.57 -14.83
C GLN A 377 -8.63 32.38 -15.56
N ILE A 378 -8.11 31.41 -14.77
CA ILE A 378 -7.44 30.22 -15.27
C ILE A 378 -8.49 29.16 -15.51
N HIS A 379 -8.63 28.76 -16.77
CA HIS A 379 -9.53 27.68 -17.21
C HIS A 379 -9.03 27.12 -18.54
N LEU A 380 -9.51 25.95 -18.91
CA LEU A 380 -9.26 25.30 -20.18
C LEU A 380 -10.57 24.87 -20.81
N HIS A 381 -10.52 24.51 -22.09
CA HIS A 381 -11.64 23.94 -22.83
C HIS A 381 -11.51 22.41 -22.92
N SER A 382 -12.62 21.71 -23.12
CA SER A 382 -12.66 20.26 -23.24
C SER A 382 -11.80 19.70 -24.39
N ASP A 383 -11.61 20.52 -25.43
CA ASP A 383 -10.86 20.15 -26.64
C ASP A 383 -9.36 20.44 -26.55
N ASP A 384 -8.90 21.12 -25.52
CA ASP A 384 -7.50 21.41 -25.30
C ASP A 384 -6.67 20.13 -25.07
N ALA A 385 -5.39 20.17 -25.42
CA ALA A 385 -4.47 19.08 -25.22
C ALA A 385 -4.07 18.94 -23.75
N VAL A 386 -3.75 17.70 -23.32
CA VAL A 386 -3.29 17.44 -21.95
C VAL A 386 -1.95 18.12 -21.65
N SER A 387 -1.07 18.30 -22.63
CA SER A 387 0.19 19.04 -22.49
C SER A 387 -0.03 20.48 -22.00
N LEU A 388 -1.05 21.18 -22.54
CA LEU A 388 -1.41 22.52 -22.09
C LEU A 388 -1.92 22.54 -20.64
N LEU A 389 -2.60 21.50 -20.19
CA LEU A 389 -3.00 21.32 -18.79
C LEU A 389 -1.78 21.23 -17.87
N GLU A 390 -0.74 20.48 -18.27
CA GLU A 390 0.49 20.32 -17.51
C GLU A 390 1.20 21.67 -17.34
N GLU A 391 1.34 22.41 -18.43
CA GLU A 391 1.96 23.73 -18.46
C GLU A 391 1.20 24.71 -17.52
N ILE A 392 -0.11 24.81 -17.67
CA ILE A 392 -0.95 25.69 -16.83
C ILE A 392 -0.90 25.29 -15.35
N MET A 393 -0.90 24.01 -15.02
CA MET A 393 -0.75 23.56 -13.64
C MET A 393 0.60 23.92 -13.02
N VAL A 394 1.68 23.88 -13.82
CA VAL A 394 3.03 24.26 -13.39
C VAL A 394 3.12 25.79 -13.20
N GLU A 395 2.67 26.56 -14.17
CA GLU A 395 2.76 28.02 -14.14
C GLU A 395 1.87 28.64 -13.05
N SER A 396 0.61 28.20 -12.94
CA SER A 396 -0.34 28.73 -11.98
C SER A 396 -0.15 28.23 -10.56
N GLY A 397 0.45 27.05 -10.39
CA GLY A 397 0.49 26.34 -9.13
C GLY A 397 -0.85 25.71 -8.72
N TRP A 398 -1.91 25.85 -9.53
CA TRP A 398 -3.23 25.30 -9.25
C TRP A 398 -3.22 23.78 -9.41
N GLY A 399 -3.71 23.06 -8.41
CA GLY A 399 -3.83 21.60 -8.45
C GLY A 399 -5.09 21.10 -9.12
N GLN A 400 -5.97 22.03 -9.51
CA GLN A 400 -7.27 21.75 -10.13
C GLN A 400 -7.57 22.86 -11.11
N ILE A 401 -7.84 22.50 -12.35
CA ILE A 401 -8.13 23.47 -13.43
C ILE A 401 -9.61 23.32 -13.81
N PRO A 402 -10.38 24.41 -13.71
CA PRO A 402 -11.76 24.47 -14.20
C PRO A 402 -11.80 24.31 -15.72
N ILE A 403 -12.79 23.58 -16.22
CA ILE A 403 -13.03 23.38 -17.66
C ILE A 403 -14.32 24.10 -18.02
N VAL A 404 -14.25 24.94 -19.05
CA VAL A 404 -15.38 25.75 -19.50
C VAL A 404 -15.76 25.39 -20.94
N ASP A 405 -16.99 25.74 -21.31
CA ASP A 405 -17.46 25.71 -22.69
C ASP A 405 -17.16 27.00 -23.44
N ASP A 406 -17.56 27.10 -24.71
CA ASP A 406 -17.37 28.29 -25.55
C ASP A 406 -18.11 29.55 -25.03
N ALA A 407 -19.09 29.37 -24.14
CA ALA A 407 -19.80 30.46 -23.47
C ALA A 407 -19.16 30.81 -22.10
N HIS A 408 -17.97 30.28 -21.80
CA HIS A 408 -17.23 30.39 -20.53
C HIS A 408 -18.03 29.87 -19.31
N GLN A 409 -18.96 28.96 -19.50
CA GLN A 409 -19.67 28.30 -18.42
C GLN A 409 -18.88 27.07 -17.94
N LEU A 410 -18.80 26.89 -16.64
CA LEU A 410 -18.08 25.77 -16.01
C LEU A 410 -18.79 24.43 -16.32
N ILE A 411 -18.12 23.54 -17.04
CA ILE A 411 -18.64 22.22 -17.45
C ILE A 411 -17.95 21.05 -16.77
N GLY A 412 -16.78 21.26 -16.19
CA GLY A 412 -16.00 20.20 -15.57
C GLY A 412 -14.80 20.73 -14.79
N ILE A 413 -14.03 19.79 -14.26
CA ILE A 413 -12.77 20.07 -13.56
C ILE A 413 -11.78 18.94 -13.84
N VAL A 414 -10.50 19.29 -13.96
CA VAL A 414 -9.39 18.31 -14.02
C VAL A 414 -8.44 18.55 -12.88
N THR A 415 -7.98 17.49 -12.25
CA THR A 415 -7.09 17.53 -11.09
C THR A 415 -5.71 16.95 -11.40
N ARG A 416 -4.70 17.27 -10.58
CA ARG A 416 -3.39 16.58 -10.63
C ARG A 416 -3.51 15.06 -10.58
N THR A 417 -4.49 14.55 -9.85
CA THR A 417 -4.72 13.11 -9.74
C THR A 417 -5.14 12.50 -11.08
N ASP A 418 -5.95 13.21 -11.86
CA ASP A 418 -6.38 12.74 -13.17
C ASP A 418 -5.20 12.74 -14.16
N LEU A 419 -4.35 13.75 -14.09
CA LEU A 419 -3.11 13.83 -14.86
C LEU A 419 -2.14 12.68 -14.52
N ILE A 420 -1.93 12.41 -13.21
CA ILE A 420 -1.07 11.30 -12.76
C ILE A 420 -1.63 9.94 -13.23
N LYS A 421 -2.94 9.75 -13.18
CA LYS A 421 -3.59 8.52 -13.69
C LYS A 421 -3.37 8.36 -15.20
N HIS A 422 -3.51 9.46 -15.94
CA HIS A 422 -3.27 9.46 -17.38
C HIS A 422 -1.80 9.16 -17.68
N TRP A 423 -0.87 9.81 -16.99
CA TRP A 423 0.56 9.56 -17.14
C TRP A 423 0.92 8.09 -16.86
N ALA A 424 0.37 7.50 -15.80
CA ALA A 424 0.57 6.09 -15.47
C ALA A 424 0.01 5.12 -16.54
N GLN A 425 -1.05 5.52 -17.25
CA GLN A 425 -1.63 4.72 -18.35
C GLN A 425 -0.82 4.84 -19.65
N THR A 426 -0.28 6.02 -19.94
CA THR A 426 0.48 6.30 -21.18
C THR A 426 1.96 5.93 -21.07
N HIS A 427 2.49 5.88 -19.84
CA HIS A 427 3.83 5.41 -19.54
C HIS A 427 3.74 4.15 -18.66
N PRO A 428 3.32 3.01 -19.22
CA PRO A 428 3.42 1.76 -18.49
C PRO A 428 4.89 1.55 -18.20
N THR A 429 5.29 1.84 -16.97
CA THR A 429 6.60 1.41 -16.47
C THR A 429 6.70 -0.07 -16.75
N THR A 430 7.78 -0.45 -17.46
CA THR A 430 8.17 -1.84 -17.68
C THR A 430 7.88 -2.63 -16.41
N THR A 431 6.79 -3.40 -16.46
CA THR A 431 6.43 -4.45 -15.52
C THR A 431 6.83 -4.23 -14.05
N PHE A 432 6.26 -3.24 -13.37
CA PHE A 432 5.69 -3.54 -12.09
C PHE A 432 4.38 -4.26 -12.40
N THR A 433 4.42 -5.56 -12.57
CA THR A 433 3.24 -6.40 -12.36
C THR A 433 2.80 -6.06 -10.95
N GLU A 434 1.65 -5.38 -10.82
CA GLU A 434 1.05 -5.20 -9.51
C GLU A 434 1.01 -6.60 -8.89
N PRO A 435 1.50 -6.76 -7.65
CA PRO A 435 1.67 -8.08 -7.08
C PRO A 435 0.31 -8.78 -7.10
N THR A 436 0.24 -9.90 -7.78
CA THR A 436 -0.96 -10.75 -7.82
C THR A 436 -0.85 -11.78 -6.70
N LEU A 437 -1.90 -11.97 -5.95
CA LEU A 437 -1.95 -12.99 -4.93
C LEU A 437 -1.89 -14.37 -5.61
N ASP A 438 -0.83 -15.11 -5.34
CA ASP A 438 -0.66 -16.47 -5.87
C ASP A 438 -1.77 -17.40 -5.33
N LEU A 439 -2.41 -18.14 -6.22
CA LEU A 439 -3.46 -19.09 -5.85
C LEU A 439 -2.97 -20.14 -4.83
N GLN A 440 -1.70 -20.54 -4.87
CA GLN A 440 -1.14 -21.44 -3.87
C GLN A 440 -1.15 -20.82 -2.47
N THR A 441 -0.91 -19.52 -2.37
CA THR A 441 -1.01 -18.78 -1.11
C THR A 441 -2.47 -18.71 -0.63
N VAL A 442 -3.42 -18.55 -1.54
CA VAL A 442 -4.85 -18.53 -1.20
C VAL A 442 -5.30 -19.92 -0.75
N GLU A 443 -4.94 -20.99 -1.47
CA GLU A 443 -5.26 -22.39 -1.14
C GLU A 443 -4.59 -22.88 0.16
N ALA A 444 -3.51 -22.23 0.60
CA ALA A 444 -2.87 -22.54 1.88
C ALA A 444 -3.68 -22.07 3.10
N VAL A 445 -4.60 -21.13 2.93
CA VAL A 445 -5.37 -20.49 4.00
C VAL A 445 -6.87 -20.76 3.86
N LEU A 446 -7.40 -20.62 2.65
CA LEU A 446 -8.80 -20.84 2.34
C LEU A 446 -8.96 -22.21 1.64
N ASP A 447 -9.95 -22.97 2.04
CA ASP A 447 -10.26 -24.21 1.34
C ASP A 447 -10.84 -23.94 -0.06
N ARG A 448 -10.89 -24.98 -0.88
CA ARG A 448 -11.39 -24.88 -2.27
C ARG A 448 -12.83 -24.42 -2.37
N GLN A 449 -13.66 -24.69 -1.39
CA GLN A 449 -15.07 -24.29 -1.42
C GLN A 449 -15.23 -22.81 -1.14
N HIS A 450 -14.45 -22.24 -0.20
CA HIS A 450 -14.38 -20.80 0.02
C HIS A 450 -13.91 -20.04 -1.23
N ILE A 451 -12.85 -20.56 -1.87
CA ILE A 451 -12.34 -19.95 -3.11
C ILE A 451 -13.40 -20.01 -4.22
N GLN A 452 -14.07 -21.15 -4.37
CA GLN A 452 -15.15 -21.32 -5.35
C GLN A 452 -16.30 -20.34 -5.08
N LEU A 453 -16.70 -20.16 -3.82
CA LEU A 453 -17.70 -19.21 -3.40
C LEU A 453 -17.31 -17.76 -3.78
N ILE A 454 -16.09 -17.35 -3.46
CA ILE A 454 -15.55 -16.02 -3.80
C ILE A 454 -15.57 -15.79 -5.32
N VAL A 455 -15.13 -16.78 -6.09
CA VAL A 455 -15.11 -16.71 -7.57
C VAL A 455 -16.52 -16.57 -8.15
N GLN A 456 -17.50 -17.29 -7.62
CA GLN A 456 -18.88 -17.20 -8.07
C GLN A 456 -19.49 -15.81 -7.78
N ILE A 457 -19.27 -15.30 -6.57
CA ILE A 457 -19.72 -13.93 -6.20
C ILE A 457 -19.05 -12.87 -7.09
N ALA A 458 -17.73 -13.01 -7.32
CA ALA A 458 -16.97 -12.12 -8.18
C ALA A 458 -17.49 -12.12 -9.63
N LYS A 459 -17.95 -13.28 -10.13
CA LYS A 459 -18.57 -13.38 -11.46
C LYS A 459 -19.87 -12.60 -11.54
N VAL A 460 -20.74 -12.71 -10.53
CA VAL A 460 -21.98 -11.93 -10.45
C VAL A 460 -21.70 -10.43 -10.42
N ALA A 461 -20.71 -10.01 -9.61
CA ALA A 461 -20.29 -8.61 -9.57
C ALA A 461 -19.77 -8.12 -10.94
N HIS A 462 -19.02 -8.96 -11.65
CA HIS A 462 -18.53 -8.64 -12.99
C HIS A 462 -19.69 -8.48 -14.02
N GLU A 463 -20.67 -9.37 -13.99
CA GLU A 463 -21.86 -9.31 -14.87
C GLU A 463 -22.67 -8.03 -14.62
N GLN A 464 -22.71 -7.55 -13.38
CA GLN A 464 -23.36 -6.29 -13.02
C GLN A 464 -22.44 -5.06 -13.18
N LYS A 465 -21.22 -5.22 -13.69
CA LYS A 465 -20.21 -4.15 -13.84
C LYS A 465 -19.86 -3.45 -12.52
N ILE A 466 -19.86 -4.18 -11.43
CA ILE A 466 -19.53 -3.70 -10.10
C ILE A 466 -18.05 -4.02 -9.80
N TYR A 467 -17.32 -3.03 -9.32
CA TYR A 467 -15.98 -3.26 -8.76
C TYR A 467 -16.11 -3.83 -7.36
N MET A 468 -15.49 -4.98 -7.13
CA MET A 468 -15.54 -5.69 -5.86
C MET A 468 -14.13 -6.05 -5.39
N TYR A 469 -13.92 -5.88 -4.10
CA TYR A 469 -12.65 -6.10 -3.44
C TYR A 469 -12.82 -6.92 -2.17
N MET A 470 -11.89 -7.81 -1.89
CA MET A 470 -11.68 -8.40 -0.58
C MET A 470 -10.70 -7.51 0.19
N VAL A 471 -10.97 -7.20 1.47
CA VAL A 471 -10.27 -6.13 2.16
C VAL A 471 -9.91 -6.46 3.62
N GLY A 472 -8.93 -5.76 4.16
CA GLY A 472 -8.66 -5.73 5.59
C GLY A 472 -7.94 -6.96 6.13
N GLY A 473 -8.45 -7.47 7.26
CA GLY A 473 -7.79 -8.56 8.01
C GLY A 473 -7.51 -9.82 7.22
N ILE A 474 -8.46 -10.22 6.40
CA ILE A 474 -8.32 -11.43 5.57
C ILE A 474 -7.16 -11.30 4.57
N VAL A 475 -7.00 -10.14 3.90
CA VAL A 475 -5.92 -9.95 2.92
C VAL A 475 -4.55 -10.01 3.60
N ARG A 476 -4.40 -9.32 4.73
CA ARG A 476 -3.19 -9.36 5.55
C ARG A 476 -2.88 -10.81 6.00
N ASP A 477 -3.89 -11.52 6.50
CA ASP A 477 -3.70 -12.85 7.07
C ASP A 477 -3.43 -13.90 5.97
N LEU A 478 -3.99 -13.75 4.76
CA LEU A 478 -3.62 -14.52 3.58
C LEU A 478 -2.13 -14.34 3.24
N LEU A 479 -1.64 -13.11 3.20
CA LEU A 479 -0.22 -12.82 2.93
C LEU A 479 0.71 -13.36 4.02
N LEU A 480 0.25 -13.37 5.28
CA LEU A 480 0.96 -13.97 6.41
C LEU A 480 0.79 -15.49 6.52
N LYS A 481 0.00 -16.11 5.64
CA LYS A 481 -0.36 -17.55 5.66
C LYS A 481 -0.97 -17.98 6.99
N ARG A 482 -1.83 -17.12 7.55
CA ARG A 482 -2.56 -17.38 8.81
C ARG A 482 -4.02 -17.73 8.52
N PRO A 483 -4.60 -18.72 9.19
CA PRO A 483 -6.01 -19.03 9.06
C PRO A 483 -6.87 -17.81 9.45
N ASN A 484 -7.74 -17.40 8.56
CA ASN A 484 -8.76 -16.39 8.80
C ASN A 484 -9.94 -16.66 7.87
N PHE A 485 -11.15 -16.77 8.41
CA PHE A 485 -12.38 -17.07 7.67
C PHE A 485 -13.38 -15.90 7.72
N ASP A 486 -12.99 -14.76 8.29
CA ASP A 486 -13.78 -13.53 8.33
C ASP A 486 -13.54 -12.75 7.04
N ILE A 487 -14.41 -12.97 6.06
CA ILE A 487 -14.24 -12.47 4.70
C ILE A 487 -15.10 -11.21 4.51
N ASP A 488 -14.42 -10.07 4.47
CA ASP A 488 -15.01 -8.77 4.23
C ASP A 488 -14.89 -8.36 2.76
N PHE A 489 -16.01 -7.96 2.14
CA PHE A 489 -16.04 -7.40 0.80
C PHE A 489 -16.38 -5.91 0.81
N VAL A 490 -15.68 -5.16 -0.03
CA VAL A 490 -16.04 -3.76 -0.35
C VAL A 490 -16.44 -3.65 -1.81
N ILE A 491 -17.52 -2.92 -2.04
CA ILE A 491 -18.13 -2.72 -3.36
C ILE A 491 -18.13 -1.23 -3.70
N GLU A 492 -17.63 -0.87 -4.88
CA GLU A 492 -17.88 0.44 -5.46
C GLU A 492 -19.27 0.45 -6.10
N GLY A 493 -20.25 0.88 -5.31
CA GLY A 493 -21.67 0.82 -5.65
C GLY A 493 -22.53 0.60 -4.42
N ASP A 494 -23.77 0.16 -4.58
CA ASP A 494 -24.69 -0.14 -3.48
C ASP A 494 -24.54 -1.61 -3.05
N ALA A 495 -23.87 -1.85 -1.92
CA ALA A 495 -23.67 -3.18 -1.38
C ALA A 495 -25.00 -3.84 -0.95
N ILE A 496 -25.95 -3.07 -0.43
CA ILE A 496 -27.25 -3.62 0.00
C ILE A 496 -28.03 -4.11 -1.22
N ALA A 497 -28.04 -3.34 -2.29
CA ALA A 497 -28.69 -3.73 -3.55
C ALA A 497 -28.03 -4.97 -4.16
N PHE A 498 -26.68 -5.03 -4.15
CA PHE A 498 -25.94 -6.18 -4.66
C PHE A 498 -26.24 -7.45 -3.85
N VAL A 499 -26.19 -7.40 -2.52
CA VAL A 499 -26.47 -8.56 -1.66
C VAL A 499 -27.94 -8.97 -1.76
N THR A 500 -28.86 -8.01 -1.93
CA THR A 500 -30.27 -8.32 -2.19
C THR A 500 -30.42 -9.11 -3.50
N HIS A 501 -29.67 -8.76 -4.54
CA HIS A 501 -29.66 -9.52 -5.77
C HIS A 501 -29.08 -10.93 -5.57
N LEU A 502 -27.97 -11.09 -4.81
CA LEU A 502 -27.43 -12.40 -4.48
C LEU A 502 -28.48 -13.26 -3.75
N GLN A 503 -29.17 -12.69 -2.76
CA GLN A 503 -30.21 -13.39 -2.02
C GLN A 503 -31.39 -13.83 -2.93
N GLN A 504 -31.85 -12.95 -3.81
CA GLN A 504 -32.95 -13.27 -4.75
C GLN A 504 -32.57 -14.37 -5.74
N THR A 505 -31.29 -14.43 -6.12
CA THR A 505 -30.78 -15.36 -7.13
C THR A 505 -30.37 -16.71 -6.53
N PHE A 506 -29.73 -16.69 -5.35
CA PHE A 506 -29.08 -17.87 -4.78
C PHE A 506 -29.64 -18.33 -3.44
N GLY A 507 -30.52 -17.53 -2.81
CA GLY A 507 -31.06 -17.84 -1.48
C GLY A 507 -30.29 -17.19 -0.35
N GLY A 508 -30.37 -17.78 0.85
CA GLY A 508 -29.81 -17.19 2.07
C GLY A 508 -30.65 -16.11 2.69
N ARG A 509 -30.11 -15.45 3.71
CA ARG A 509 -30.78 -14.35 4.44
C ARG A 509 -29.90 -13.13 4.49
N ILE A 510 -30.49 -11.95 4.22
CA ILE A 510 -29.80 -10.67 4.30
C ILE A 510 -30.17 -9.93 5.59
N HIS A 511 -29.17 -9.32 6.22
CA HIS A 511 -29.31 -8.33 7.28
C HIS A 511 -28.70 -7.00 6.82
N PRO A 512 -29.52 -6.11 6.21
CA PRO A 512 -29.02 -4.80 5.76
C PRO A 512 -28.88 -3.83 6.92
N TYR A 513 -27.87 -2.98 6.86
CA TYR A 513 -27.65 -1.88 7.79
C TYR A 513 -27.46 -0.56 7.02
N PRO A 514 -28.58 0.09 6.63
CA PRO A 514 -28.57 1.25 5.75
C PRO A 514 -27.74 2.45 6.23
N PRO A 515 -27.68 2.78 7.54
CA PRO A 515 -26.90 3.93 8.01
C PRO A 515 -25.43 3.91 7.60
N PHE A 516 -24.85 2.70 7.40
CA PHE A 516 -23.45 2.53 7.00
C PHE A 516 -23.29 1.90 5.61
N GLY A 517 -24.38 1.67 4.87
CA GLY A 517 -24.32 1.05 3.55
C GLY A 517 -23.74 -0.36 3.57
N THR A 518 -24.01 -1.15 4.64
CA THR A 518 -23.50 -2.51 4.81
C THR A 518 -24.62 -3.53 4.80
N ALA A 519 -24.29 -4.75 4.40
CA ALA A 519 -25.19 -5.89 4.45
C ALA A 519 -24.43 -7.17 4.80
N THR A 520 -24.95 -7.93 5.74
CA THR A 520 -24.49 -9.28 6.07
C THR A 520 -25.36 -10.29 5.33
N TRP A 521 -24.75 -11.16 4.56
CA TRP A 521 -25.44 -12.27 3.86
C TRP A 521 -25.18 -13.58 4.59
N ARG A 522 -26.19 -14.10 5.28
CA ARG A 522 -26.14 -15.43 5.93
C ARG A 522 -26.43 -16.50 4.91
N LEU A 523 -25.52 -17.46 4.82
CA LEU A 523 -25.60 -18.57 3.88
C LEU A 523 -26.41 -19.72 4.52
N ASP A 524 -27.15 -20.44 3.69
CA ASP A 524 -27.97 -21.58 4.10
C ASP A 524 -27.88 -22.75 3.08
N ASP A 525 -28.60 -23.83 3.35
CA ASP A 525 -28.64 -25.00 2.47
C ASP A 525 -29.04 -24.69 1.03
N THR A 526 -29.82 -23.63 0.81
CA THR A 526 -30.26 -23.23 -0.53
C THR A 526 -29.06 -22.73 -1.34
N VAL A 527 -28.23 -21.86 -0.74
CA VAL A 527 -26.99 -21.36 -1.36
C VAL A 527 -26.01 -22.50 -1.64
N ALA A 528 -25.80 -23.38 -0.65
CA ALA A 528 -24.94 -24.53 -0.79
C ALA A 528 -25.38 -25.43 -1.97
N SER A 529 -26.65 -25.73 -2.05
CA SER A 529 -27.24 -26.58 -3.09
C SER A 529 -27.09 -25.98 -4.49
N VAL A 530 -27.36 -24.66 -4.66
CA VAL A 530 -27.29 -23.98 -5.96
C VAL A 530 -25.85 -23.98 -6.51
N TRP A 531 -24.85 -23.87 -5.65
CA TRP A 531 -23.44 -23.82 -6.08
C TRP A 531 -22.70 -25.16 -5.94
N GLY A 532 -23.41 -26.26 -5.56
CA GLY A 532 -22.81 -27.59 -5.41
C GLY A 532 -21.76 -27.66 -4.29
N LEU A 533 -21.99 -26.89 -3.22
CA LEU A 533 -21.12 -26.81 -2.04
C LEU A 533 -21.80 -27.54 -0.85
N THR A 534 -21.03 -27.83 0.18
CA THR A 534 -21.57 -28.37 1.45
C THR A 534 -21.75 -27.26 2.46
N LEU A 535 -22.84 -27.26 3.22
CA LEU A 535 -23.12 -26.20 4.20
C LEU A 535 -22.02 -26.08 5.27
N ASP A 536 -21.52 -27.20 5.77
CA ASP A 536 -20.45 -27.26 6.78
C ASP A 536 -19.12 -26.63 6.33
N ALA A 537 -18.92 -26.48 5.01
CA ALA A 537 -17.73 -25.88 4.44
C ALA A 537 -17.95 -24.43 3.98
N LEU A 538 -19.15 -23.88 4.18
CA LEU A 538 -19.44 -22.47 3.94
C LEU A 538 -19.24 -21.65 5.20
N PRO A 539 -18.78 -20.38 5.09
CA PRO A 539 -18.83 -19.46 6.20
C PRO A 539 -20.29 -19.23 6.62
N GLU A 540 -20.53 -19.02 7.91
CA GLU A 540 -21.89 -18.73 8.40
C GLU A 540 -22.50 -17.50 7.71
N HIS A 541 -21.65 -16.52 7.43
CA HIS A 541 -22.04 -15.27 6.77
C HIS A 541 -20.88 -14.65 6.01
N LEU A 542 -21.22 -13.72 5.13
CA LEU A 542 -20.29 -12.85 4.41
C LEU A 542 -20.72 -11.40 4.60
N ASP A 543 -19.75 -10.52 4.86
CA ASP A 543 -20.01 -9.10 5.07
C ASP A 543 -19.63 -8.27 3.83
N PHE A 544 -20.57 -7.41 3.44
CA PHE A 544 -20.43 -6.53 2.29
C PHE A 544 -20.64 -5.08 2.72
N ALA A 545 -19.74 -4.22 2.30
CA ALA A 545 -19.79 -2.79 2.56
C ALA A 545 -19.71 -1.99 1.27
N THR A 546 -20.47 -0.93 1.17
CA THR A 546 -20.28 0.10 0.15
C THR A 546 -18.99 0.83 0.42
N ALA A 547 -18.13 1.00 -0.60
CA ALA A 547 -16.92 1.80 -0.51
C ALA A 547 -17.28 3.23 -0.08
N ARG A 548 -16.67 3.70 1.00
CA ARG A 548 -17.07 4.94 1.64
C ARG A 548 -15.91 5.75 2.16
N SER A 549 -16.08 7.07 2.18
CA SER A 549 -15.27 7.99 2.97
C SER A 549 -15.99 8.36 4.26
N GLU A 550 -15.24 8.64 5.30
CA GLU A 550 -15.73 9.03 6.61
C GLU A 550 -15.27 10.45 6.92
N LEU A 551 -16.19 11.29 7.33
CA LEU A 551 -15.91 12.64 7.80
C LEU A 551 -16.29 12.74 9.28
N TYR A 552 -15.33 13.13 10.10
CA TYR A 552 -15.53 13.38 11.52
C TYR A 552 -15.83 14.86 11.75
N GLU A 553 -17.02 15.21 12.25
CA GLU A 553 -17.39 16.60 12.53
C GLU A 553 -16.55 17.21 13.65
N HIS A 554 -16.16 16.38 14.61
CA HIS A 554 -15.23 16.72 15.70
C HIS A 554 -14.49 15.47 16.15
N PRO A 555 -13.34 15.58 16.84
CA PRO A 555 -12.62 14.43 17.38
C PRO A 555 -13.56 13.53 18.20
N THR A 556 -13.48 12.21 17.92
CA THR A 556 -14.31 11.16 18.58
C THR A 556 -15.80 11.09 18.20
N ALA A 557 -16.28 11.95 17.29
CA ALA A 557 -17.66 11.84 16.76
C ALA A 557 -17.86 10.53 15.98
N LEU A 558 -19.12 10.11 15.85
CA LEU A 558 -19.44 9.09 14.85
C LEU A 558 -19.30 9.75 13.45
N PRO A 559 -18.63 9.09 12.50
CA PRO A 559 -18.40 9.67 11.17
C PRO A 559 -19.68 9.78 10.35
N THR A 560 -19.82 10.87 9.61
CA THR A 560 -20.77 10.95 8.50
C THR A 560 -20.17 10.23 7.29
N VAL A 561 -20.96 9.36 6.67
CA VAL A 561 -20.51 8.42 5.63
C VAL A 561 -20.94 8.91 4.25
N TYR A 562 -20.03 8.87 3.28
CA TYR A 562 -20.27 9.20 1.87
C TYR A 562 -19.76 8.09 0.97
N ASN A 563 -20.52 7.72 -0.05
CA ASN A 563 -20.08 6.75 -1.04
C ASN A 563 -18.82 7.26 -1.75
N SER A 564 -17.83 6.41 -1.89
CA SER A 564 -16.54 6.76 -2.49
C SER A 564 -15.92 5.56 -3.24
N GLY A 565 -14.74 5.75 -3.84
CA GLY A 565 -13.95 4.66 -4.39
C GLY A 565 -13.13 3.94 -3.32
N ILE A 566 -12.62 2.76 -3.67
CA ILE A 566 -11.82 1.89 -2.78
C ILE A 566 -10.65 2.63 -2.11
N LYS A 567 -9.96 3.51 -2.83
CA LYS A 567 -8.82 4.26 -2.28
C LYS A 567 -9.17 5.06 -1.03
N LEU A 568 -10.34 5.74 -1.03
CA LEU A 568 -10.80 6.51 0.13
C LEU A 568 -11.33 5.60 1.23
N ASP A 569 -11.95 4.47 0.90
CA ASP A 569 -12.34 3.46 1.89
C ASP A 569 -11.12 2.91 2.65
N LEU A 570 -10.04 2.60 1.95
CA LEU A 570 -8.81 2.13 2.57
C LEU A 570 -8.14 3.22 3.42
N ARG A 571 -8.26 4.52 3.03
CA ARG A 571 -7.68 5.64 3.77
C ARG A 571 -8.26 5.84 5.17
N ARG A 572 -9.53 5.52 5.40
CA ARG A 572 -10.19 5.67 6.70
C ARG A 572 -9.83 4.58 7.72
N ARG A 573 -9.14 3.52 7.29
CA ARG A 573 -8.76 2.39 8.15
C ARG A 573 -7.69 2.78 9.15
N ASP A 574 -7.39 1.87 10.07
CA ASP A 574 -6.51 2.14 11.22
C ASP A 574 -5.01 2.12 10.89
N PHE A 575 -4.52 1.04 10.27
CA PHE A 575 -3.10 0.80 10.03
C PHE A 575 -2.84 0.42 8.58
N THR A 576 -1.64 0.74 8.07
CA THR A 576 -1.22 0.44 6.68
C THR A 576 -1.38 -1.04 6.32
N VAL A 577 -1.02 -1.95 7.21
CA VAL A 577 -1.18 -3.41 7.01
C VAL A 577 -2.63 -3.88 6.88
N ASN A 578 -3.59 -3.07 7.29
CA ASN A 578 -5.03 -3.33 7.16
C ASN A 578 -5.66 -2.58 5.97
N THR A 579 -4.86 -1.83 5.19
CA THR A 579 -5.32 -1.13 3.97
C THR A 579 -5.05 -1.90 2.69
N LEU A 580 -4.61 -3.13 2.81
CA LEU A 580 -4.45 -4.02 1.67
C LEU A 580 -5.81 -4.49 1.16
N ALA A 581 -5.96 -4.51 -0.15
CA ALA A 581 -7.15 -5.05 -0.80
C ALA A 581 -6.74 -6.03 -1.91
N VAL A 582 -7.62 -6.97 -2.21
CA VAL A 582 -7.49 -7.86 -3.37
C VAL A 582 -8.67 -7.60 -4.28
N GLN A 583 -8.40 -7.22 -5.52
CA GLN A 583 -9.44 -7.01 -6.51
C GLN A 583 -10.02 -8.34 -6.97
N LEU A 584 -11.35 -8.45 -6.99
CA LEU A 584 -12.07 -9.65 -7.41
C LEU A 584 -12.88 -9.40 -8.70
N SER A 585 -13.35 -8.18 -8.90
CA SER A 585 -14.06 -7.77 -10.11
C SER A 585 -13.53 -6.42 -10.59
N PRO A 586 -13.34 -6.21 -11.92
CA PRO A 586 -13.58 -7.14 -13.04
C PRO A 586 -12.58 -8.30 -13.13
N GLN A 587 -12.99 -9.40 -13.74
CA GLN A 587 -12.25 -10.68 -13.78
C GLN A 587 -10.80 -10.57 -14.28
N ARG A 588 -10.50 -9.64 -15.20
CA ARG A 588 -9.13 -9.43 -15.71
C ARG A 588 -8.12 -9.01 -14.65
N PHE A 589 -8.58 -8.49 -13.52
CA PHE A 589 -7.77 -8.05 -12.38
C PHE A 589 -7.96 -8.92 -11.14
N MET A 590 -8.62 -10.09 -11.30
CA MET A 590 -8.89 -10.98 -10.18
C MET A 590 -7.60 -11.44 -9.51
N TRP A 591 -7.58 -11.36 -8.18
CA TRP A 591 -6.44 -11.64 -7.31
C TRP A 591 -5.32 -10.59 -7.34
N GLN A 592 -5.51 -9.46 -8.01
CA GLN A 592 -4.56 -8.36 -7.98
C GLN A 592 -4.56 -7.69 -6.59
N ILE A 593 -3.37 -7.52 -6.00
CA ILE A 593 -3.22 -6.84 -4.72
C ILE A 593 -3.18 -5.33 -4.97
N ILE A 594 -3.99 -4.60 -4.24
CA ILE A 594 -4.02 -3.15 -4.25
C ILE A 594 -3.41 -2.63 -2.96
N ASP A 595 -2.35 -1.86 -3.08
CA ASP A 595 -1.64 -1.22 -1.96
C ASP A 595 -1.37 0.26 -2.27
N PHE A 596 -2.24 1.14 -1.78
CA PHE A 596 -2.07 2.59 -1.94
C PHE A 596 -1.24 3.24 -0.84
N TYR A 597 -1.01 2.55 0.28
CA TYR A 597 -0.49 3.16 1.51
C TYR A 597 0.76 2.46 2.06
N GLY A 598 1.39 1.59 1.26
CA GLY A 598 2.62 0.91 1.63
C GLY A 598 2.42 -0.23 2.64
N GLY A 599 1.23 -0.83 2.66
CA GLY A 599 0.90 -1.93 3.57
C GLY A 599 1.74 -3.18 3.35
N LEU A 600 2.12 -3.51 2.11
CA LEU A 600 3.01 -4.65 1.81
C LEU A 600 4.40 -4.46 2.41
N ALA A 601 4.98 -3.27 2.26
CA ALA A 601 6.29 -2.96 2.81
C ALA A 601 6.29 -3.02 4.36
N ASP A 602 5.24 -2.50 4.99
CA ASP A 602 5.08 -2.56 6.45
C ASP A 602 4.79 -4.00 6.93
N LEU A 603 4.11 -4.81 6.13
CA LEU A 603 3.88 -6.23 6.42
C LEU A 603 5.20 -7.02 6.42
N ASP A 604 6.04 -6.81 5.41
CA ASP A 604 7.37 -7.42 5.30
C ASP A 604 8.30 -6.95 6.42
N ALA A 605 8.26 -5.66 6.75
CA ALA A 605 9.02 -5.06 7.84
C ALA A 605 8.45 -5.38 9.23
N ARG A 606 7.28 -6.03 9.32
CA ARG A 606 6.55 -6.33 10.56
C ARG A 606 6.26 -5.10 11.40
N LEU A 607 5.73 -4.04 10.78
CA LEU A 607 5.43 -2.77 11.42
C LEU A 607 3.92 -2.52 11.53
N ILE A 608 3.52 -1.92 12.64
CA ILE A 608 2.20 -1.29 12.80
C ILE A 608 2.40 0.21 12.64
N ARG A 609 1.86 0.77 11.56
CA ARG A 609 1.96 2.19 11.22
C ARG A 609 0.57 2.77 10.95
N VAL A 610 0.30 3.97 11.47
CA VAL A 610 -0.92 4.72 11.13
C VAL A 610 -0.82 5.38 9.76
N LEU A 611 -1.95 5.62 9.13
CA LEU A 611 -2.00 6.22 7.78
C LEU A 611 -1.67 7.71 7.76
N HIS A 612 -1.98 8.43 8.83
CA HIS A 612 -1.75 9.87 8.94
C HIS A 612 -1.61 10.31 10.41
N SER A 613 -1.04 11.48 10.62
CA SER A 613 -0.69 12.00 11.96
C SER A 613 -1.90 12.25 12.88
N LEU A 614 -3.09 12.44 12.33
CA LEU A 614 -4.31 12.67 13.12
C LEU A 614 -5.08 11.39 13.44
N SER A 615 -4.60 10.23 13.02
CA SER A 615 -5.32 8.94 13.12
C SER A 615 -5.81 8.61 14.52
N PHE A 616 -5.02 8.89 15.55
CA PHE A 616 -5.39 8.68 16.96
C PHE A 616 -6.24 9.80 17.54
N ILE A 617 -6.24 10.97 16.91
CA ILE A 617 -7.11 12.10 17.30
C ILE A 617 -8.53 11.85 16.76
N ASP A 618 -8.64 11.40 15.51
CA ASP A 618 -9.91 11.07 14.87
C ASP A 618 -10.60 9.88 15.58
N ASP A 619 -9.83 8.85 15.87
CA ASP A 619 -10.32 7.67 16.61
C ASP A 619 -9.30 7.18 17.64
N PRO A 620 -9.42 7.61 18.91
CA PRO A 620 -8.48 7.19 19.94
C PRO A 620 -8.58 5.69 20.31
N THR A 621 -9.64 4.95 19.91
CA THR A 621 -9.69 3.50 20.11
C THR A 621 -8.56 2.79 19.34
N ARG A 622 -8.05 3.41 18.27
CA ARG A 622 -6.89 2.90 17.52
C ARG A 622 -5.63 2.77 18.38
N ILE A 623 -5.54 3.49 19.51
CA ILE A 623 -4.44 3.32 20.49
C ILE A 623 -4.47 1.90 21.06
N LEU A 624 -5.62 1.44 21.53
CA LEU A 624 -5.81 0.08 22.05
C LEU A 624 -5.59 -0.96 20.95
N ARG A 625 -6.11 -0.70 19.77
CA ARG A 625 -5.95 -1.54 18.57
C ARG A 625 -4.48 -1.66 18.13
N ALA A 626 -3.70 -0.57 18.17
CA ALA A 626 -2.26 -0.59 17.82
C ALA A 626 -1.50 -1.57 18.70
N VAL A 627 -1.74 -1.50 20.01
CA VAL A 627 -1.10 -2.40 20.98
C VAL A 627 -1.59 -3.85 20.78
N ARG A 628 -2.88 -4.05 20.60
CA ARG A 628 -3.47 -5.37 20.36
C ARG A 628 -2.90 -6.01 19.10
N PHE A 629 -2.93 -5.31 17.97
CA PHE A 629 -2.38 -5.84 16.70
C PHE A 629 -0.87 -6.07 16.76
N SER A 630 -0.11 -5.20 17.43
CA SER A 630 1.33 -5.41 17.55
C SER A 630 1.66 -6.72 18.28
N GLU A 631 0.93 -7.08 19.32
CA GLU A 631 1.16 -8.33 20.05
C GLU A 631 0.53 -9.54 19.36
N ARG A 632 -0.67 -9.41 18.79
CA ARG A 632 -1.33 -10.47 18.03
C ARG A 632 -0.51 -10.91 16.80
N LEU A 633 0.07 -9.96 16.08
CA LEU A 633 0.84 -10.21 14.86
C LEU A 633 2.34 -10.44 15.13
N HIS A 634 2.82 -10.14 16.33
CA HIS A 634 4.24 -10.07 16.67
C HIS A 634 4.98 -9.01 15.85
N PHE A 635 4.36 -7.84 15.71
CA PHE A 635 4.86 -6.69 14.97
C PHE A 635 5.31 -5.59 15.92
N THR A 636 6.23 -4.75 15.46
CA THR A 636 6.68 -3.57 16.20
C THR A 636 5.82 -2.36 15.81
N ILE A 637 5.41 -1.55 16.79
CA ILE A 637 4.78 -0.26 16.46
C ILE A 637 5.89 0.68 15.97
N GLU A 638 5.66 1.30 14.82
CA GLU A 638 6.63 2.21 14.20
C GLU A 638 6.91 3.41 15.11
N PRO A 639 8.17 3.89 15.21
CA PRO A 639 8.56 4.92 16.19
C PRO A 639 7.72 6.20 16.12
N ARG A 640 7.45 6.72 14.91
CA ARG A 640 6.60 7.91 14.74
C ARG A 640 5.17 7.66 15.18
N THR A 641 4.67 6.45 14.95
CA THR A 641 3.35 6.02 15.41
C THR A 641 3.28 5.99 16.94
N ILE A 642 4.35 5.59 17.63
CA ILE A 642 4.42 5.64 19.12
C ILE A 642 4.36 7.10 19.61
N GLU A 643 5.08 8.03 19.00
CA GLU A 643 5.04 9.45 19.36
C GLU A 643 3.64 10.03 19.21
N LEU A 644 2.96 9.71 18.09
CA LEU A 644 1.59 10.14 17.84
C LEU A 644 0.60 9.54 18.85
N LEU A 645 0.79 8.26 19.19
CA LEU A 645 0.01 7.57 20.21
C LEU A 645 0.16 8.27 21.57
N GLN A 646 1.39 8.55 22.01
CA GLN A 646 1.66 9.22 23.28
C GLN A 646 1.03 10.62 23.35
N THR A 647 1.10 11.37 22.24
CA THR A 647 0.48 12.70 22.14
C THR A 647 -1.06 12.62 22.23
N ALA A 648 -1.67 11.54 21.74
CA ALA A 648 -3.11 11.36 21.70
C ALA A 648 -3.70 10.70 22.96
N LEU A 649 -2.90 10.23 23.92
CA LEU A 649 -3.40 9.59 25.15
C LEU A 649 -4.52 10.38 25.89
N PRO A 650 -4.45 11.73 26.01
CA PRO A 650 -5.53 12.49 26.65
C PRO A 650 -6.89 12.35 25.95
N MET A 651 -6.92 11.98 24.66
CA MET A 651 -8.16 11.80 23.90
C MET A 651 -8.94 10.56 24.33
N LEU A 652 -8.32 9.58 25.00
CA LEU A 652 -8.97 8.39 25.53
C LEU A 652 -10.17 8.74 26.47
N LYS A 653 -10.10 9.86 27.18
CA LYS A 653 -11.19 10.34 28.05
C LYS A 653 -12.45 10.77 27.28
N ARG A 654 -12.35 10.97 25.97
CA ARG A 654 -13.46 11.40 25.11
C ARG A 654 -14.16 10.22 24.42
N ILE A 655 -13.64 9.02 24.55
CA ILE A 655 -14.25 7.82 23.96
C ILE A 655 -15.47 7.43 24.79
N THR A 656 -16.53 6.98 24.12
CA THR A 656 -17.69 6.43 24.78
C THR A 656 -17.36 5.13 25.52
N GLY A 657 -18.00 4.88 26.65
CA GLY A 657 -17.78 3.68 27.45
C GLY A 657 -18.00 2.39 26.65
N GLU A 658 -19.00 2.38 25.77
CA GLU A 658 -19.29 1.24 24.88
C GLU A 658 -18.11 0.90 23.95
N ARG A 659 -17.51 1.90 23.32
CA ARG A 659 -16.38 1.70 22.43
C ARG A 659 -15.13 1.20 23.18
N LEU A 660 -14.88 1.76 24.38
CA LEU A 660 -13.82 1.27 25.25
C LEU A 660 -14.06 -0.17 25.70
N GLN A 661 -15.29 -0.49 26.13
CA GLN A 661 -15.66 -1.84 26.53
C GLN A 661 -15.46 -2.85 25.39
N ASN A 662 -15.84 -2.51 24.17
CA ASN A 662 -15.70 -3.38 23.01
C ASN A 662 -14.23 -3.67 22.69
N GLU A 663 -13.34 -2.66 22.70
CA GLU A 663 -11.91 -2.89 22.46
C GLU A 663 -11.23 -3.66 23.60
N LEU A 664 -11.60 -3.38 24.85
CA LEU A 664 -11.10 -4.14 26.01
C LEU A 664 -11.58 -5.59 25.97
N THR A 665 -12.83 -5.82 25.58
CA THR A 665 -13.36 -7.17 25.37
C THR A 665 -12.54 -7.92 24.30
N SER A 666 -12.27 -7.25 23.18
CA SER A 666 -11.41 -7.81 22.13
C SER A 666 -10.00 -8.14 22.60
N ILE A 667 -9.43 -7.29 23.48
CA ILE A 667 -8.12 -7.53 24.11
C ILE A 667 -8.19 -8.74 25.04
N LEU A 668 -9.24 -8.83 25.87
CA LEU A 668 -9.41 -9.95 26.78
C LEU A 668 -9.60 -11.30 26.08
N GLN A 669 -10.08 -11.30 24.85
CA GLN A 669 -10.23 -12.51 24.02
C GLN A 669 -8.93 -12.97 23.36
N GLU A 670 -7.91 -12.12 23.31
CA GLU A 670 -6.63 -12.48 22.71
C GLU A 670 -5.86 -13.53 23.54
N PRO A 671 -5.20 -14.49 22.90
CA PRO A 671 -4.36 -15.48 23.61
C PRO A 671 -3.23 -14.83 24.42
N ASN A 672 -2.70 -13.71 23.93
CA ASN A 672 -1.54 -12.99 24.50
C ASN A 672 -1.98 -11.80 25.39
N VAL A 673 -3.14 -11.90 26.04
CA VAL A 673 -3.75 -10.80 26.81
C VAL A 673 -2.77 -10.14 27.80
N VAL A 674 -1.94 -10.93 28.49
CA VAL A 674 -0.97 -10.40 29.46
C VAL A 674 0.03 -9.46 28.82
N ARG A 675 0.61 -9.86 27.69
CA ARG A 675 1.58 -9.02 26.98
C ARG A 675 0.96 -7.71 26.49
N ILE A 676 -0.28 -7.78 26.03
CA ILE A 676 -1.05 -6.59 25.62
C ILE A 676 -1.25 -5.67 26.83
N LEU A 677 -1.74 -6.20 27.98
CA LEU A 677 -1.98 -5.42 29.18
C LEU A 677 -0.71 -4.76 29.72
N LEU A 678 0.40 -5.49 29.80
CA LEU A 678 1.70 -4.96 30.23
C LEU A 678 2.20 -3.86 29.29
N LYS A 679 1.99 -4.01 27.98
CA LYS A 679 2.38 -2.99 27.00
C LYS A 679 1.47 -1.75 27.09
N LEU A 680 0.17 -1.92 27.33
CA LEU A 680 -0.76 -0.80 27.60
C LEU A 680 -0.33 -0.04 28.88
N GLU A 681 0.07 -0.77 29.93
CA GLU A 681 0.60 -0.15 31.15
C GLU A 681 1.91 0.63 30.89
N ALA A 682 2.85 0.01 30.17
CA ALA A 682 4.14 0.64 29.84
C ALA A 682 3.98 1.92 29.01
N LEU A 683 2.97 1.97 28.12
CA LEU A 683 2.62 3.16 27.34
C LEU A 683 1.72 4.15 28.11
N GLY A 684 1.30 3.83 29.33
CA GLY A 684 0.46 4.71 30.14
C GLY A 684 -1.00 4.80 29.70
N VAL A 685 -1.48 3.91 28.83
CA VAL A 685 -2.83 3.93 28.24
C VAL A 685 -3.90 3.77 29.31
N LEU A 686 -3.75 2.77 30.20
CA LEU A 686 -4.75 2.46 31.22
C LEU A 686 -4.94 3.60 32.23
N ARG A 687 -3.86 4.28 32.63
CA ARG A 687 -3.90 5.46 33.51
C ARG A 687 -4.65 6.64 32.91
N HIS A 688 -4.65 6.76 31.57
CA HIS A 688 -5.40 7.80 30.89
C HIS A 688 -6.90 7.47 30.78
N ILE A 689 -7.26 6.18 30.81
CA ILE A 689 -8.66 5.74 30.93
C ILE A 689 -9.12 5.99 32.36
N HIS A 690 -8.39 5.48 33.35
CA HIS A 690 -8.72 5.71 34.77
C HIS A 690 -7.44 5.81 35.61
N PRO A 691 -7.26 6.85 36.46
CA PRO A 691 -5.99 7.13 37.17
C PRO A 691 -5.50 5.99 38.07
N HIS A 692 -6.41 5.20 38.61
CA HIS A 692 -6.10 4.10 39.52
C HIS A 692 -6.04 2.74 38.84
N TRP A 693 -6.01 2.70 37.52
CA TRP A 693 -5.92 1.44 36.77
C TRP A 693 -4.46 1.15 36.40
N HIS A 694 -3.88 0.21 37.12
CA HIS A 694 -2.50 -0.23 36.94
C HIS A 694 -2.46 -1.74 36.74
N ILE A 695 -1.57 -2.20 35.91
CA ILE A 695 -1.28 -3.61 35.70
C ILE A 695 0.03 -3.93 36.44
N THR A 696 -0.03 -4.83 37.38
CA THR A 696 1.13 -5.29 38.15
C THR A 696 1.65 -6.63 37.61
N PRO A 697 2.92 -7.00 37.89
CA PRO A 697 3.47 -8.29 37.44
C PRO A 697 2.73 -9.53 37.97
N GLU A 698 2.02 -9.41 39.11
CA GLU A 698 1.21 -10.50 39.68
C GLU A 698 0.13 -10.97 38.71
N ILE A 699 -0.40 -10.08 37.89
CA ILE A 699 -1.43 -10.45 36.90
C ILE A 699 -0.89 -11.46 35.88
N GLN A 700 0.40 -11.40 35.55
CA GLN A 700 1.01 -12.36 34.64
C GLN A 700 0.87 -13.78 35.19
N ARG A 701 1.21 -13.99 36.45
CA ARG A 701 1.09 -15.28 37.12
C ARG A 701 -0.34 -15.82 37.10
N VAL A 702 -1.31 -14.94 37.39
CA VAL A 702 -2.74 -15.29 37.41
C VAL A 702 -3.25 -15.70 36.01
N PHE A 703 -2.90 -14.92 35.01
CA PHE A 703 -3.28 -15.25 33.63
C PHE A 703 -2.50 -16.43 33.05
N ASP A 704 -1.27 -16.65 33.48
CA ASP A 704 -0.48 -17.83 33.06
C ASP A 704 -1.15 -19.11 33.58
N ARG A 705 -1.60 -19.13 34.84
CA ARG A 705 -2.41 -20.23 35.39
C ARG A 705 -3.74 -20.40 34.64
N PHE A 706 -4.41 -19.30 34.38
CA PHE A 706 -5.65 -19.30 33.61
C PHE A 706 -5.45 -19.91 32.24
N ASN A 707 -4.42 -19.49 31.51
CA ASN A 707 -4.14 -19.97 30.13
C ASN A 707 -3.60 -21.40 30.12
N ALA A 708 -2.92 -21.83 31.18
CA ALA A 708 -2.48 -23.22 31.32
C ALA A 708 -3.61 -24.19 31.64
N GLY A 709 -4.82 -23.66 31.96
CA GLY A 709 -5.93 -24.50 32.41
C GLY A 709 -5.74 -25.12 33.78
N GLU A 710 -4.83 -24.56 34.58
CA GLU A 710 -4.47 -25.05 35.93
C GLU A 710 -5.47 -24.53 36.97
N TYR A 711 -6.76 -24.80 36.78
CA TYR A 711 -7.83 -24.41 37.71
C TYR A 711 -9.03 -25.34 37.58
N PRO A 712 -9.86 -25.48 38.64
CA PRO A 712 -11.03 -26.36 38.60
C PRO A 712 -12.08 -25.88 37.59
N ASP A 713 -12.71 -26.81 36.88
CA ASP A 713 -13.85 -26.49 36.02
C ASP A 713 -15.14 -26.39 36.86
N TRP A 714 -15.52 -25.16 37.19
CA TRP A 714 -16.76 -24.88 37.92
C TRP A 714 -17.85 -24.30 37.03
N GLY A 715 -17.68 -24.35 35.70
CA GLY A 715 -18.68 -23.87 34.73
C GLY A 715 -18.78 -22.35 34.65
N ALA A 716 -17.68 -21.64 34.91
CA ALA A 716 -17.62 -20.16 34.81
C ALA A 716 -17.54 -19.68 33.38
N ASP A 717 -18.16 -18.53 33.07
CA ASP A 717 -17.96 -17.82 31.81
C ASP A 717 -16.53 -17.28 31.73
N GLN A 718 -15.79 -17.77 30.75
CA GLN A 718 -14.35 -17.48 30.56
C GLN A 718 -14.09 -15.98 30.35
N LEU A 719 -14.94 -15.29 29.57
CA LEU A 719 -14.79 -13.87 29.31
C LEU A 719 -15.15 -13.05 30.55
N ALA A 720 -16.22 -13.43 31.26
CA ALA A 720 -16.61 -12.80 32.53
C ALA A 720 -15.47 -12.94 33.56
N LEU A 721 -14.87 -14.12 33.68
CA LEU A 721 -13.75 -14.37 34.58
C LEU A 721 -12.54 -13.46 34.22
N ARG A 722 -12.20 -13.29 32.95
CA ARG A 722 -11.12 -12.38 32.53
C ARG A 722 -11.42 -10.93 32.91
N TRP A 723 -12.66 -10.50 32.85
CA TRP A 723 -13.09 -9.20 33.35
C TRP A 723 -12.88 -9.07 34.87
N HIS A 724 -13.21 -10.10 35.65
CA HIS A 724 -12.98 -10.11 37.09
C HIS A 724 -11.48 -9.97 37.40
N LEU A 725 -10.62 -10.74 36.70
CA LEU A 725 -9.18 -10.67 36.87
C LEU A 725 -8.60 -9.29 36.51
N LEU A 726 -9.10 -8.68 35.42
CA LEU A 726 -8.63 -7.37 34.98
C LEU A 726 -8.96 -6.26 35.99
N PHE A 727 -10.12 -6.33 36.63
CA PHE A 727 -10.55 -5.36 37.61
C PHE A 727 -10.00 -5.63 39.04
N ALA A 728 -9.50 -6.82 39.32
CA ALA A 728 -8.96 -7.17 40.64
C ALA A 728 -7.81 -6.26 41.10
N LEU A 729 -7.13 -5.62 40.15
CA LEU A 729 -6.04 -4.67 40.42
C LEU A 729 -6.52 -3.24 40.72
N VAL A 730 -7.78 -2.92 40.41
CA VAL A 730 -8.35 -1.60 40.69
C VAL A 730 -8.76 -1.58 42.18
N PRO A 731 -8.33 -0.55 42.96
CA PRO A 731 -8.82 -0.44 44.34
C PRO A 731 -10.36 -0.47 44.39
N HIS A 732 -10.95 -1.31 45.24
CA HIS A 732 -12.36 -1.62 45.21
C HIS A 732 -13.26 -0.37 45.24
N GLN A 733 -12.85 0.68 45.96
CA GLN A 733 -13.56 1.97 46.04
C GLN A 733 -13.67 2.73 44.69
N HIS A 734 -12.87 2.38 43.70
CA HIS A 734 -12.87 3.01 42.37
C HIS A 734 -13.49 2.14 41.28
N ILE A 735 -13.88 0.90 41.60
CA ILE A 735 -14.44 -0.04 40.62
C ILE A 735 -15.76 0.46 40.08
N SER A 736 -16.68 0.93 40.97
CA SER A 736 -17.97 1.41 40.50
C SER A 736 -17.86 2.58 39.55
N THR A 737 -16.90 3.50 39.77
CA THR A 737 -16.65 4.64 38.87
C THR A 737 -16.13 4.16 37.50
N LEU A 738 -15.15 3.26 37.48
CA LEU A 738 -14.60 2.71 36.26
C LEU A 738 -15.63 1.84 35.52
N ALA A 739 -16.40 1.01 36.22
CA ALA A 739 -17.45 0.17 35.65
C ALA A 739 -18.56 1.00 34.99
N GLN A 740 -18.96 2.10 35.65
CA GLN A 740 -19.92 3.05 35.07
C GLN A 740 -19.33 3.73 33.79
N GLN A 741 -18.08 4.16 33.85
CA GLN A 741 -17.41 4.73 32.70
C GLN A 741 -17.34 3.75 31.49
N LEU A 742 -17.19 2.45 31.77
CA LEU A 742 -17.18 1.38 30.76
C LEU A 742 -18.56 0.82 30.44
N LEU A 743 -19.64 1.39 31.01
CA LEU A 743 -21.01 0.92 30.83
C LEU A 743 -21.24 -0.56 31.20
N ILE A 744 -20.52 -1.05 32.20
CA ILE A 744 -20.71 -2.41 32.72
C ILE A 744 -22.01 -2.48 33.47
N GLY A 745 -22.86 -3.46 33.18
CA GLY A 745 -24.17 -3.63 33.84
C GLY A 745 -24.05 -3.87 35.33
N SER A 746 -25.05 -3.39 36.14
CA SER A 746 -25.01 -3.37 37.59
C SER A 746 -24.72 -4.73 38.23
N GLN A 747 -25.30 -5.79 37.73
CA GLN A 747 -25.07 -7.15 38.26
C GLN A 747 -23.61 -7.60 38.11
N ARG A 748 -23.02 -7.38 36.95
CA ARG A 748 -21.58 -7.69 36.68
C ARG A 748 -20.69 -6.77 37.51
N MET A 749 -21.03 -5.48 37.63
CA MET A 749 -20.32 -4.53 38.45
C MET A 749 -20.24 -4.99 39.92
N THR A 750 -21.35 -5.37 40.51
CA THR A 750 -21.39 -5.88 41.89
C THR A 750 -20.50 -7.11 42.07
N ALA A 751 -20.56 -8.06 41.15
CA ALA A 751 -19.72 -9.26 41.20
C ALA A 751 -18.21 -8.93 41.09
N ILE A 752 -17.83 -8.00 40.22
CA ILE A 752 -16.45 -7.53 40.08
C ILE A 752 -15.98 -6.79 41.36
N GLU A 753 -16.83 -5.94 41.95
CA GLU A 753 -16.53 -5.26 43.20
C GLU A 753 -16.27 -6.25 44.35
N GLN A 754 -17.14 -7.26 44.48
CA GLN A 754 -16.96 -8.34 45.46
C GLN A 754 -15.64 -9.08 45.22
N THR A 755 -15.32 -9.40 43.97
CA THR A 755 -14.04 -10.06 43.61
C THR A 755 -12.84 -9.24 44.09
N ALA A 756 -12.81 -7.96 43.71
CA ALA A 756 -11.69 -7.09 44.07
C ALA A 756 -11.56 -6.89 45.58
N ARG A 757 -12.69 -6.72 46.29
CA ARG A 757 -12.72 -6.60 47.73
C ARG A 757 -12.12 -7.83 48.41
N LEU A 758 -12.52 -9.02 47.97
CA LEU A 758 -12.03 -10.28 48.55
C LEU A 758 -10.57 -10.57 48.22
N ILE A 759 -10.10 -10.21 47.03
CA ILE A 759 -8.70 -10.34 46.65
C ILE A 759 -7.82 -9.35 47.43
N GLN A 760 -8.29 -8.12 47.64
CA GLN A 760 -7.51 -7.08 48.32
C GLN A 760 -7.52 -7.24 49.84
N SER A 761 -8.45 -8.05 50.41
CA SER A 761 -8.56 -8.34 51.82
C SER A 761 -8.77 -9.85 52.05
N PRO A 762 -7.71 -10.66 51.81
CA PRO A 762 -7.83 -12.12 51.80
C PRO A 762 -7.91 -12.76 53.18
N SER A 763 -7.90 -11.96 54.27
CA SER A 763 -7.93 -12.44 55.67
C SER A 763 -9.05 -13.44 55.98
N LEU A 764 -10.17 -13.30 55.26
CA LEU A 764 -11.29 -14.25 55.40
C LEU A 764 -10.85 -15.70 55.10
N PHE A 765 -9.98 -15.91 54.14
CA PHE A 765 -9.54 -17.23 53.69
C PHE A 765 -8.20 -17.65 54.30
N THR A 766 -7.34 -16.70 54.66
CA THR A 766 -5.96 -16.96 55.14
C THR A 766 -5.87 -17.07 56.64
N ASP A 767 -6.83 -16.47 57.42
CA ASP A 767 -6.85 -16.54 58.86
C ASP A 767 -7.28 -17.95 59.34
N PRO A 768 -6.44 -18.66 60.13
CA PRO A 768 -6.73 -20.00 60.58
C PRO A 768 -7.88 -20.05 61.59
N ASP A 769 -8.22 -18.93 62.23
CA ASP A 769 -9.27 -18.86 63.25
C ASP A 769 -10.67 -18.66 62.66
N ASN A 770 -10.80 -18.37 61.35
CA ASN A 770 -12.10 -18.27 60.72
C ASN A 770 -12.76 -19.64 60.53
N ALA A 771 -13.96 -19.74 61.10
CA ALA A 771 -14.77 -20.95 60.99
C ALA A 771 -15.27 -21.16 59.55
N PRO A 772 -15.40 -22.40 59.09
CA PRO A 772 -15.94 -22.71 57.77
C PRO A 772 -17.30 -22.07 57.47
N SER A 773 -18.21 -21.97 58.47
CA SER A 773 -19.50 -21.29 58.33
C SER A 773 -19.39 -19.84 57.88
N VAL A 774 -18.38 -19.11 58.38
CA VAL A 774 -18.14 -17.70 58.02
C VAL A 774 -17.67 -17.60 56.58
N ILE A 775 -16.80 -18.51 56.15
CA ILE A 775 -16.30 -18.58 54.77
C ILE A 775 -17.45 -18.92 53.82
N VAL A 776 -18.28 -19.88 54.17
CA VAL A 776 -19.46 -20.30 53.39
C VAL A 776 -20.46 -19.19 53.22
N ALA A 777 -20.77 -18.45 54.29
CA ALA A 777 -21.70 -17.34 54.24
C ALA A 777 -21.28 -16.24 53.23
N GLU A 778 -19.98 -15.95 53.09
CA GLU A 778 -19.48 -15.01 52.11
C GLU A 778 -19.45 -15.61 50.68
N LEU A 779 -19.05 -16.89 50.54
CA LEU A 779 -18.97 -17.54 49.24
C LEU A 779 -20.35 -17.80 48.58
N GLU A 780 -21.41 -17.89 49.38
CA GLU A 780 -22.78 -17.98 48.88
C GLU A 780 -23.31 -16.68 48.27
N GLN A 781 -22.73 -15.55 48.63
CA GLN A 781 -23.13 -14.22 48.14
C GLN A 781 -22.45 -13.86 46.81
N VAL A 782 -21.47 -14.65 46.37
CA VAL A 782 -20.63 -14.33 45.19
C VAL A 782 -20.84 -15.34 44.05
N THR A 783 -20.57 -14.86 42.85
CA THR A 783 -20.72 -15.66 41.62
C THR A 783 -19.62 -16.72 41.49
N VAL A 784 -19.82 -17.68 40.60
CA VAL A 784 -18.82 -18.71 40.30
C VAL A 784 -17.54 -18.09 39.77
N GLU A 785 -17.63 -17.02 38.94
CA GLU A 785 -16.50 -16.29 38.41
C GLU A 785 -15.66 -15.64 39.52
N THR A 786 -16.35 -15.08 40.52
CA THR A 786 -15.69 -14.51 41.71
C THR A 786 -14.91 -15.59 42.46
N ARG A 787 -15.53 -16.73 42.73
CA ARG A 787 -14.85 -17.84 43.42
C ARG A 787 -13.64 -18.36 42.65
N LEU A 788 -13.78 -18.48 41.35
CA LEU A 788 -12.69 -18.94 40.50
C LEU A 788 -11.57 -17.89 40.36
N ALA A 789 -11.92 -16.60 40.29
CA ALA A 789 -10.94 -15.52 40.33
C ALA A 789 -10.14 -15.52 41.63
N LEU A 790 -10.79 -15.74 42.77
CA LEU A 790 -10.11 -15.90 44.06
C LEU A 790 -9.19 -17.12 44.07
N TRP A 791 -9.59 -18.26 43.53
CA TRP A 791 -8.77 -19.46 43.42
C TRP A 791 -7.52 -19.23 42.62
N LEU A 792 -7.63 -18.52 41.48
CA LEU A 792 -6.51 -18.17 40.61
C LEU A 792 -5.55 -17.19 41.28
N TRP A 793 -6.09 -16.25 42.10
CA TRP A 793 -5.33 -15.13 42.68
C TRP A 793 -4.60 -15.53 43.96
N LEU A 794 -5.29 -16.30 44.86
CA LEU A 794 -4.72 -16.71 46.11
C LEU A 794 -3.66 -17.79 45.95
N ASP A 795 -2.47 -17.59 46.54
CA ASP A 795 -1.33 -18.49 46.40
C ASP A 795 -1.24 -19.55 47.50
N ASP A 796 -1.97 -19.41 48.60
CA ASP A 796 -1.90 -20.31 49.71
C ASP A 796 -2.84 -21.52 49.51
N ASP A 797 -2.31 -22.72 49.75
CA ASP A 797 -2.99 -23.99 49.49
C ASP A 797 -4.26 -24.14 50.37
N ARG A 798 -4.27 -23.59 51.56
CA ARG A 798 -5.44 -23.67 52.46
C ARG A 798 -6.62 -22.89 51.91
N SER A 799 -6.38 -21.65 51.44
CA SER A 799 -7.44 -20.83 50.84
C SER A 799 -8.05 -21.50 49.63
N ARG A 800 -7.20 -22.08 48.75
CA ARG A 800 -7.68 -22.88 47.60
C ARG A 800 -8.47 -24.07 48.04
N GLN A 801 -8.02 -24.80 49.07
CA GLN A 801 -8.72 -25.95 49.61
C GLN A 801 -10.09 -25.54 50.17
N HIS A 802 -10.24 -24.42 50.82
CA HIS A 802 -11.53 -23.92 51.28
C HIS A 802 -12.49 -23.65 50.12
N LEU A 803 -12.01 -23.05 49.05
CA LEU A 803 -12.80 -22.77 47.84
C LEU A 803 -13.25 -24.08 47.15
N GLU A 804 -12.36 -25.08 47.08
CA GLU A 804 -12.68 -26.40 46.54
C GLU A 804 -13.64 -27.17 47.42
N GLN A 805 -13.44 -27.14 48.77
CA GLN A 805 -14.34 -27.76 49.74
C GLN A 805 -15.73 -27.14 49.66
N TYR A 806 -15.80 -25.79 49.52
CA TYR A 806 -17.08 -25.13 49.30
C TYR A 806 -17.76 -25.63 48.04
N HIS A 807 -17.10 -25.70 46.93
CA HIS A 807 -17.67 -26.13 45.65
C HIS A 807 -18.10 -27.60 45.69
N ASN A 808 -17.26 -28.46 46.25
CA ASN A 808 -17.49 -29.90 46.18
C ASN A 808 -18.41 -30.43 47.31
N THR A 809 -18.40 -29.78 48.47
CA THR A 809 -19.01 -30.32 49.68
C THR A 809 -19.92 -29.33 50.39
N TRP A 810 -19.38 -28.17 50.80
CA TRP A 810 -20.07 -27.29 51.76
C TRP A 810 -21.33 -26.65 51.21
N GLN A 811 -21.36 -26.27 49.92
CA GLN A 811 -22.52 -25.68 49.28
C GLN A 811 -23.76 -26.64 49.26
N HIS A 812 -23.50 -27.95 49.28
CA HIS A 812 -24.54 -28.98 49.26
C HIS A 812 -24.96 -29.47 50.64
N LEU A 813 -24.23 -29.06 51.70
CA LEU A 813 -24.49 -29.50 53.06
C LEU A 813 -25.78 -28.87 53.58
N LYS A 814 -26.69 -29.71 53.99
CA LYS A 814 -27.97 -29.30 54.54
C LYS A 814 -28.19 -30.06 55.87
N PRO A 815 -28.76 -29.40 56.85
CA PRO A 815 -29.21 -30.10 58.08
C PRO A 815 -30.17 -31.24 57.74
N THR A 816 -30.19 -32.28 58.52
CA THR A 816 -31.17 -33.36 58.39
C THR A 816 -32.56 -32.88 58.85
N VAL A 817 -32.55 -31.89 59.73
CA VAL A 817 -33.74 -31.17 60.19
C VAL A 817 -34.27 -30.28 59.10
N ASP A 818 -35.55 -30.37 58.78
CA ASP A 818 -36.28 -29.56 57.84
C ASP A 818 -37.41 -28.78 58.45
N GLY A 819 -38.09 -27.95 57.64
CA GLY A 819 -39.26 -27.14 58.13
C GLY A 819 -40.44 -28.00 58.65
N HIS A 820 -40.55 -29.27 58.17
CA HIS A 820 -41.56 -30.19 58.70
C HIS A 820 -41.19 -30.68 60.09
N THR A 821 -39.97 -30.92 60.33
CA THR A 821 -39.43 -31.34 61.64
C THR A 821 -39.64 -30.21 62.67
N LEU A 822 -39.36 -28.94 62.33
CA LEU A 822 -39.57 -27.79 63.18
C LEU A 822 -41.04 -27.59 63.49
N LYS A 823 -41.92 -27.78 62.51
CA LYS A 823 -43.38 -27.75 62.73
C LYS A 823 -43.86 -28.82 63.68
N LYS A 824 -43.34 -30.05 63.56
CA LYS A 824 -43.65 -31.17 64.51
C LYS A 824 -43.16 -30.87 65.91
N ARG A 825 -42.10 -30.08 66.06
CA ARG A 825 -41.59 -29.63 67.41
C ARG A 825 -42.40 -28.45 68.02
N GLY A 826 -43.47 -27.99 67.32
CA GLY A 826 -44.40 -26.99 67.89
C GLY A 826 -44.03 -25.52 67.47
N LEU A 827 -43.08 -25.31 66.66
CA LEU A 827 -42.71 -23.98 66.15
C LEU A 827 -43.68 -23.54 65.04
N SER A 828 -44.06 -22.27 65.02
CA SER A 828 -44.84 -21.67 63.92
C SER A 828 -43.97 -21.30 62.78
N PRO A 829 -44.38 -21.55 61.47
CA PRO A 829 -43.61 -21.15 60.32
C PRO A 829 -43.37 -19.64 60.31
N GLY A 830 -42.13 -19.26 60.17
CA GLY A 830 -41.71 -17.83 60.17
C GLY A 830 -40.22 -17.63 59.99
N PRO A 831 -39.72 -16.40 60.14
CA PRO A 831 -38.29 -16.05 60.01
C PRO A 831 -37.40 -16.89 60.93
N GLN A 832 -37.92 -17.36 62.05
CA GLN A 832 -37.19 -18.22 63.00
C GLN A 832 -36.75 -19.54 62.37
N TYR A 833 -37.55 -20.12 61.43
CA TYR A 833 -37.12 -21.33 60.71
C TYR A 833 -35.80 -21.18 60.00
N ARG A 834 -35.63 -20.05 59.27
CA ARG A 834 -34.40 -19.75 58.60
C ARG A 834 -33.20 -19.63 59.54
N MET A 835 -33.40 -18.91 60.64
CA MET A 835 -32.38 -18.75 61.68
C MET A 835 -31.98 -20.11 62.33
N ILE A 836 -32.94 -20.97 62.71
CA ILE A 836 -32.65 -22.27 63.28
C ILE A 836 -31.88 -23.17 62.29
N LEU A 837 -32.40 -23.26 61.05
CA LEU A 837 -31.78 -24.09 60.01
C LEU A 837 -30.39 -23.60 59.63
N SER A 838 -30.16 -22.28 59.65
CA SER A 838 -28.83 -21.69 59.43
C SER A 838 -27.87 -22.07 60.59
N ARG A 839 -28.28 -21.89 61.84
CA ARG A 839 -27.44 -22.26 63.02
C ARG A 839 -27.11 -23.76 63.06
N LEU A 840 -28.03 -24.61 62.68
CA LEU A 840 -27.73 -26.05 62.52
C LEU A 840 -26.74 -26.33 61.41
N ARG A 841 -26.89 -25.68 60.24
CA ARG A 841 -25.96 -25.81 59.14
C ARG A 841 -24.58 -25.29 59.50
N ASP A 842 -24.49 -24.14 60.16
CA ASP A 842 -23.23 -23.57 60.63
C ASP A 842 -22.51 -24.55 61.58
N ALA A 843 -23.24 -25.19 62.49
CA ALA A 843 -22.67 -26.19 63.39
C ALA A 843 -22.14 -27.44 62.67
N TRP A 844 -22.79 -27.89 61.59
CA TRP A 844 -22.27 -28.93 60.70
C TRP A 844 -21.01 -28.49 59.96
N LEU A 845 -21.00 -27.29 59.45
CA LEU A 845 -19.86 -26.71 58.72
C LEU A 845 -18.61 -26.58 59.63
N ASP A 846 -18.84 -26.13 60.86
CA ASP A 846 -17.76 -25.89 61.83
C ASP A 846 -17.34 -27.16 62.60
N GLY A 847 -17.92 -28.28 62.24
CA GLY A 847 -17.58 -29.56 62.85
C GLY A 847 -17.95 -29.64 64.37
N LEU A 848 -18.94 -28.86 64.78
CA LEU A 848 -19.46 -28.93 66.16
C LEU A 848 -20.40 -30.11 66.36
N ILE A 849 -21.01 -30.58 65.27
CA ILE A 849 -21.88 -31.76 65.24
C ILE A 849 -21.47 -32.69 64.07
N TYR A 850 -21.57 -34.01 64.28
CA TYR A 850 -21.11 -35.02 63.30
C TYR A 850 -22.17 -36.04 62.95
N ASN A 851 -23.33 -36.02 63.65
CA ASN A 851 -24.41 -37.02 63.47
C ASN A 851 -25.76 -36.42 63.83
N GLU A 852 -26.85 -37.07 63.40
CA GLU A 852 -28.24 -36.67 63.63
C GLU A 852 -28.63 -36.54 65.11
N GLN A 853 -28.03 -37.31 66.01
CA GLN A 853 -28.30 -37.23 67.44
C GLN A 853 -27.77 -35.87 67.99
N GLN A 854 -26.57 -35.48 67.72
CA GLN A 854 -26.00 -34.19 68.12
C GLN A 854 -26.76 -33.02 67.52
N GLU A 855 -27.22 -33.16 66.25
CA GLU A 855 -28.05 -32.17 65.58
C GLU A 855 -29.39 -32.00 66.37
N SER A 856 -30.03 -33.11 66.80
CA SER A 856 -31.27 -33.03 67.60
C SER A 856 -31.04 -32.39 68.94
N GLU A 857 -29.96 -32.72 69.65
CA GLU A 857 -29.61 -32.10 70.93
C GLU A 857 -29.35 -30.57 70.78
N LEU A 858 -28.63 -30.16 69.75
CA LEU A 858 -28.42 -28.75 69.45
C LEU A 858 -29.71 -28.05 69.10
N LEU A 859 -30.60 -28.70 68.32
CA LEU A 859 -31.90 -28.16 67.95
C LEU A 859 -32.74 -27.88 69.17
N ASP A 860 -32.79 -28.84 70.20
CA ASP A 860 -33.53 -28.65 71.41
C ASP A 860 -33.00 -27.46 72.22
N GLY A 861 -31.66 -27.24 72.25
CA GLY A 861 -31.04 -26.08 72.87
C GLY A 861 -31.45 -24.77 72.20
N ILE A 862 -31.36 -24.69 70.80
CA ILE A 862 -31.75 -23.50 70.03
C ILE A 862 -33.24 -23.20 70.24
N ILE A 863 -34.08 -24.21 70.22
CA ILE A 863 -35.53 -24.04 70.45
C ILE A 863 -35.78 -23.45 71.84
N ALA A 864 -35.11 -23.94 72.93
CA ALA A 864 -35.22 -23.40 74.28
C ALA A 864 -34.79 -21.92 74.38
N GLU A 865 -33.70 -21.57 73.64
CA GLU A 865 -33.28 -20.16 73.55
C GLU A 865 -34.35 -19.30 72.89
N VAL A 866 -34.91 -19.70 71.75
CA VAL A 866 -35.99 -18.97 71.07
C VAL A 866 -37.22 -18.76 71.89
N TYR A 867 -37.64 -19.81 72.64
CA TYR A 867 -38.77 -19.67 73.55
C TYR A 867 -38.52 -18.76 74.77
N ASN A 868 -37.29 -18.73 75.29
CA ASN A 868 -36.91 -17.84 76.36
C ASN A 868 -36.87 -16.38 75.89
N ASP A 869 -36.40 -16.12 74.69
CA ASP A 869 -36.36 -14.76 74.12
C ASP A 869 -37.76 -14.20 73.82
N GLU A 870 -38.72 -15.04 73.42
CA GLU A 870 -40.13 -14.63 73.26
C GLU A 870 -40.87 -14.30 74.59
N HIS A 871 -40.33 -14.78 75.72
CA HIS A 871 -40.91 -14.51 77.02
C HIS A 871 -40.21 -13.40 77.81
N THR A 872 -39.06 -12.93 77.31
CA THR A 872 -38.33 -11.84 78.04
C THR A 872 -38.38 -10.51 77.29
N GLY A 873 -38.98 -10.45 76.07
CA GLY A 873 -39.24 -9.24 75.27
C GLY A 873 -40.71 -8.85 75.42
#